data_556b3a37a4ac37740a6c5819f9cbaad6
#
_entry.id   556b3a37a4ac37740a6c5819f9cbaad6
#
_cell.length_a   1.000
_cell.length_b   1.000
_cell.length_c   1.000
_cell.angle_alpha   90.00
_cell.angle_beta   90.00
_cell.angle_gamma   90.00
#
_symmetry.space_group_name_H-M   'P 1'
#
loop_
_entity.id
_entity.type
_entity.pdbx_description
1 polymer ?
#
loop_
_entity_poly.entity_id
_entity_poly.type
_entity_poly.pdbx_seq_one_letter_code
_entity_poly.pdbx_strand_id
1 'polypeptide(L)'
;MKRTLTSLIVFGALSSPLYAQQQGLVDMHNSQHAVMVNTPLGSTTWTGGFWKERFDVFHNASLLSMFETWKSKEGKGWNNFLVASGKMEGEHHGPAFHDGDMYKWCEAMAAVYAVTKDQRLDQIMDEFIAMVAASQREDGYIHTQVNIAELNAKKKRLAGKDDTVVGTATGKGSDGALGNKLNFETYNLGHLINAAIVHKRATGKTTFFNVALKAAEFLINFSVNNPDELAKCAVCPSHYMAVAELYRETGDERYRKLAQTLIDIRGSQPDGTDDNQDREPFREQYTARGHSVRANYLYAGATDLYIETGEEQLMKNLTAIWKDIVTRKMYITGGCGALYNGVSPDGTDYKPANWQQIHQAYGRPFQLPQSTAHNETCANIGNMLFNWRMLQATADAKYADIVETCLYNSILTGISLDGEKYLYTNPLRLSDNLPYNLRWSRERKKLISCFCCPPNTLRTLCEAQEYAYTVGKAQREKGKLLPGSLYVNLYGANTLSTTMNGKPLKVSQTTDYPFDGRIQLNIDAVGKNALATVCLRVPEWCDDAVVTVNGVKQDVNVSPNTYISIKRQWKKGDVIVLEMPMKPRLIASNPLVEESRNHVAVKRGPLVYCLEASDVDADIDNVVIPSDIKFSAVPIEIAGSKMTALEATALALDEPSWENTLYREVSKKQKKVKIRLIPHYAYGNRGMQDMTVWLPYSPCPAN
;
A
#
# COMPACT_ATOMS: atom_id res chain seq x y z
N MET A 1 -76.69 -25.72 -7.67
CA MET A 1 -75.73 -24.63 -7.89
C MET A 1 -74.98 -24.38 -6.58
N LYS A 2 -73.81 -24.98 -6.43
CA LYS A 2 -72.92 -24.75 -5.29
C LYS A 2 -71.75 -23.87 -5.77
N ARG A 3 -71.58 -22.66 -5.23
CA ARG A 3 -70.45 -21.77 -5.48
C ARG A 3 -69.37 -22.11 -4.46
N THR A 4 -68.22 -22.56 -4.97
CA THR A 4 -67.04 -22.79 -4.20
C THR A 4 -66.24 -21.47 -4.11
N LEU A 5 -66.04 -20.91 -2.93
CA LEU A 5 -65.14 -19.79 -2.64
C LEU A 5 -63.74 -20.35 -2.50
N THR A 6 -62.83 -19.94 -3.37
CA THR A 6 -61.44 -20.24 -3.26
C THR A 6 -60.77 -19.06 -2.53
N SER A 7 -60.34 -19.27 -1.30
CA SER A 7 -59.57 -18.29 -0.49
C SER A 7 -58.13 -18.28 -0.99
N LEU A 8 -57.68 -17.15 -1.57
CA LEU A 8 -56.30 -16.88 -1.84
C LEU A 8 -55.57 -16.48 -0.54
N ILE A 9 -54.72 -17.34 -0.03
CA ILE A 9 -53.78 -17.01 1.07
C ILE A 9 -52.60 -16.31 0.45
N VAL A 10 -52.53 -15.00 0.62
CA VAL A 10 -51.34 -14.21 0.31
C VAL A 10 -50.32 -14.38 1.42
N PHE A 11 -49.31 -15.17 1.18
CA PHE A 11 -48.13 -15.20 2.05
C PHE A 11 -47.37 -13.86 1.89
N GLY A 12 -47.63 -12.94 2.76
CA GLY A 12 -46.80 -11.76 2.97
C GLY A 12 -45.46 -12.20 3.55
N ALA A 13 -44.44 -12.26 2.69
CA ALA A 13 -43.07 -12.36 3.17
C ALA A 13 -42.74 -11.06 3.92
N LEU A 14 -42.78 -11.13 5.24
CA LEU A 14 -42.16 -10.15 6.13
C LEU A 14 -40.66 -10.21 5.85
N SER A 15 -40.17 -9.40 4.92
CA SER A 15 -38.75 -9.07 4.80
C SER A 15 -38.39 -8.28 6.06
N SER A 16 -37.88 -8.96 7.08
CA SER A 16 -37.08 -8.34 8.11
C SER A 16 -36.01 -7.54 7.39
N PRO A 17 -35.72 -6.26 7.74
CA PRO A 17 -34.56 -5.59 7.23
C PRO A 17 -33.33 -6.41 7.70
N LEU A 18 -32.79 -7.24 6.82
CA LEU A 18 -31.44 -7.73 6.95
C LEU A 18 -30.61 -6.43 7.05
N TYR A 19 -30.11 -6.12 8.24
CA TYR A 19 -29.00 -5.19 8.38
C TYR A 19 -27.92 -5.74 7.46
N ALA A 20 -27.76 -5.13 6.30
CA ALA A 20 -26.66 -5.45 5.40
C ALA A 20 -25.40 -5.35 6.24
N GLN A 21 -24.69 -6.45 6.37
CA GLN A 21 -23.44 -6.49 7.11
C GLN A 21 -22.55 -5.49 6.41
N GLN A 22 -22.20 -4.38 7.07
CA GLN A 22 -21.37 -3.35 6.46
C GLN A 22 -20.00 -3.94 6.18
N GLN A 23 -19.60 -3.92 4.94
CA GLN A 23 -18.36 -4.55 4.44
C GLN A 23 -17.15 -3.65 4.67
N GLY A 24 -16.02 -4.24 4.99
CA GLY A 24 -14.74 -3.52 5.16
C GLY A 24 -14.07 -3.14 3.85
N LEU A 25 -12.86 -2.56 3.92
CA LEU A 25 -12.04 -2.26 2.74
C LEU A 25 -11.73 -3.55 1.95
N VAL A 26 -11.42 -4.63 2.65
CA VAL A 26 -11.31 -6.00 2.14
C VAL A 26 -12.28 -6.86 2.94
N ASP A 27 -13.24 -7.50 2.29
CA ASP A 27 -14.30 -8.22 2.98
C ASP A 27 -14.03 -9.73 3.06
N MET A 28 -13.55 -10.19 4.20
CA MET A 28 -13.24 -11.59 4.46
C MET A 28 -14.24 -12.28 5.40
N HIS A 29 -15.40 -11.69 5.65
CA HIS A 29 -16.38 -12.26 6.61
C HIS A 29 -16.80 -13.68 6.23
N ASN A 30 -16.96 -13.97 4.95
CA ASN A 30 -17.37 -15.29 4.45
C ASN A 30 -16.17 -16.17 4.04
N SER A 31 -14.95 -15.64 3.98
CA SER A 31 -13.75 -16.37 3.57
C SER A 31 -13.38 -17.46 4.58
N GLN A 32 -13.21 -18.70 4.14
CA GLN A 32 -13.11 -19.85 5.06
C GLN A 32 -11.81 -19.85 5.88
N HIS A 33 -10.71 -19.37 5.31
CA HIS A 33 -9.38 -19.44 5.90
C HIS A 33 -8.88 -18.08 6.44
N ALA A 34 -9.76 -17.06 6.52
CA ALA A 34 -9.47 -15.84 7.24
C ALA A 34 -9.55 -16.06 8.75
N VAL A 35 -8.59 -15.54 9.49
CA VAL A 35 -8.57 -15.52 10.98
C VAL A 35 -9.07 -14.19 11.51
N MET A 36 -8.72 -13.12 10.82
CA MET A 36 -9.17 -11.75 11.11
C MET A 36 -9.95 -11.19 9.92
N VAL A 37 -10.91 -10.31 10.19
CA VAL A 37 -11.66 -9.59 9.16
C VAL A 37 -11.64 -8.09 9.44
N ASN A 38 -11.72 -7.28 8.40
CA ASN A 38 -11.79 -5.83 8.53
C ASN A 38 -13.06 -5.41 9.26
N THR A 39 -12.98 -4.28 9.98
CA THR A 39 -14.15 -3.52 10.39
C THR A 39 -14.82 -2.86 9.18
N PRO A 40 -16.12 -2.49 9.27
CA PRO A 40 -16.81 -1.86 8.15
C PRO A 40 -16.14 -0.59 7.65
N LEU A 41 -16.11 -0.38 6.33
CA LEU A 41 -15.55 0.80 5.69
C LEU A 41 -16.17 2.10 6.25
N GLY A 42 -15.32 3.02 6.68
CA GLY A 42 -15.73 4.28 7.30
C GLY A 42 -16.21 4.16 8.75
N SER A 43 -16.12 2.98 9.37
CA SER A 43 -16.46 2.81 10.79
C SER A 43 -15.42 3.39 11.74
N THR A 44 -14.19 3.58 11.26
CA THR A 44 -13.09 4.22 11.99
C THR A 44 -12.88 5.64 11.50
N THR A 45 -12.77 6.59 12.41
CA THR A 45 -12.55 8.01 12.12
C THR A 45 -11.40 8.54 12.97
N TRP A 46 -10.40 9.17 12.35
CA TRP A 46 -9.34 9.90 13.05
C TRP A 46 -9.92 11.13 13.76
N THR A 47 -9.64 11.30 15.05
CA THR A 47 -10.20 12.38 15.87
C THR A 47 -9.18 13.42 16.30
N GLY A 48 -7.89 13.11 16.17
CA GLY A 48 -6.80 14.01 16.55
C GLY A 48 -5.42 13.42 16.22
N GLY A 49 -4.37 14.16 16.59
CA GLY A 49 -2.98 13.75 16.43
C GLY A 49 -2.54 13.59 14.99
N PHE A 50 -1.46 12.85 14.80
CA PHE A 50 -0.74 12.70 13.54
C PHE A 50 -1.65 12.30 12.36
N TRP A 51 -2.41 11.21 12.50
CA TRP A 51 -3.23 10.72 11.38
C TRP A 51 -4.39 11.64 11.01
N LYS A 52 -4.97 12.35 11.99
CA LYS A 52 -6.03 13.35 11.69
C LYS A 52 -5.47 14.50 10.87
N GLU A 53 -4.29 15.01 11.25
CA GLU A 53 -3.61 16.06 10.50
C GLU A 53 -3.31 15.64 9.06
N ARG A 54 -2.76 14.43 8.88
CA ARG A 54 -2.49 13.88 7.54
C ARG A 54 -3.77 13.67 6.74
N PHE A 55 -4.80 13.06 7.34
CA PHE A 55 -6.10 12.87 6.68
C PHE A 55 -6.73 14.18 6.22
N ASP A 56 -6.64 15.23 7.02
CA ASP A 56 -7.17 16.54 6.65
C ASP A 56 -6.44 17.16 5.46
N VAL A 57 -5.12 16.98 5.37
CA VAL A 57 -4.33 17.39 4.20
C VAL A 57 -4.77 16.59 2.97
N PHE A 58 -4.93 15.27 3.08
CA PHE A 58 -5.35 14.45 1.93
C PHE A 58 -6.76 14.80 1.46
N HIS A 59 -7.71 14.99 2.37
CA HIS A 59 -9.07 15.37 2.08
C HIS A 59 -9.18 16.77 1.46
N ASN A 60 -8.53 17.76 2.06
CA ASN A 60 -8.75 19.16 1.70
C ASN A 60 -7.82 19.70 0.61
N ALA A 61 -6.62 19.09 0.44
CA ALA A 61 -5.63 19.53 -0.53
C ALA A 61 -5.35 18.45 -1.60
N SER A 62 -4.91 17.24 -1.20
CA SER A 62 -4.32 16.30 -2.14
C SER A 62 -5.30 15.78 -3.19
N LEU A 63 -6.52 15.40 -2.79
CA LEU A 63 -7.54 14.88 -3.71
C LEU A 63 -7.92 15.89 -4.78
N LEU A 64 -8.10 17.16 -4.39
CA LEU A 64 -8.48 18.24 -5.30
C LEU A 64 -7.29 18.69 -6.17
N SER A 65 -6.09 18.78 -5.60
CA SER A 65 -4.87 19.10 -6.35
C SER A 65 -4.59 18.06 -7.44
N MET A 66 -4.83 16.77 -7.13
CA MET A 66 -4.72 15.68 -8.11
C MET A 66 -5.81 15.77 -9.18
N PHE A 67 -7.03 16.15 -8.84
CA PHE A 67 -8.12 16.41 -9.79
C PHE A 67 -7.72 17.47 -10.82
N GLU A 68 -7.20 18.61 -10.35
CA GLU A 68 -6.71 19.66 -11.23
C GLU A 68 -5.53 19.17 -12.11
N THR A 69 -4.66 18.32 -11.57
CA THR A 69 -3.58 17.72 -12.34
C THR A 69 -4.11 16.85 -13.48
N TRP A 70 -5.13 16.01 -13.23
CA TRP A 70 -5.76 15.18 -14.27
C TRP A 70 -6.43 15.98 -15.37
N LYS A 71 -6.96 17.17 -15.07
CA LYS A 71 -7.61 18.09 -16.03
C LYS A 71 -6.61 19.00 -16.73
N SER A 72 -5.38 19.12 -16.26
CA SER A 72 -4.37 20.00 -16.81
C SER A 72 -3.94 19.62 -18.23
N LYS A 73 -3.28 20.57 -18.92
CA LYS A 73 -2.73 20.33 -20.28
C LYS A 73 -1.64 19.27 -20.28
N GLU A 74 -0.94 19.09 -19.20
CA GLU A 74 0.12 18.10 -19.01
C GLU A 74 -0.42 16.75 -18.58
N GLY A 75 -1.40 16.72 -17.67
CA GLY A 75 -1.96 15.49 -17.11
C GLY A 75 -2.87 14.75 -18.07
N LYS A 76 -3.85 15.45 -18.64
CA LYS A 76 -4.78 14.99 -19.68
C LYS A 76 -5.52 13.65 -19.44
N GLY A 77 -5.39 13.04 -18.26
CA GLY A 77 -6.07 11.79 -17.95
C GLY A 77 -7.59 11.89 -18.06
N TRP A 78 -8.15 13.01 -17.59
CA TRP A 78 -9.58 13.32 -17.73
C TRP A 78 -10.02 13.38 -19.20
N ASN A 79 -9.20 14.00 -20.06
CA ASN A 79 -9.49 14.13 -21.48
C ASN A 79 -9.50 12.79 -22.21
N ASN A 80 -8.68 11.82 -21.80
CA ASN A 80 -8.71 10.47 -22.38
C ASN A 80 -10.11 9.85 -22.28
N PHE A 81 -10.77 9.97 -21.11
CA PHE A 81 -12.14 9.47 -20.95
C PHE A 81 -13.18 10.27 -21.73
N LEU A 82 -13.01 11.61 -21.88
CA LEU A 82 -13.88 12.41 -22.75
C LEU A 82 -13.76 11.97 -24.21
N VAL A 83 -12.55 11.70 -24.69
CA VAL A 83 -12.33 11.23 -26.07
C VAL A 83 -12.84 9.80 -26.25
N ALA A 84 -12.54 8.89 -25.33
CA ALA A 84 -12.99 7.50 -25.41
C ALA A 84 -14.52 7.37 -25.35
N SER A 85 -15.20 8.27 -24.64
CA SER A 85 -16.67 8.35 -24.59
C SER A 85 -17.31 9.07 -25.79
N GLY A 86 -16.51 9.58 -26.74
CA GLY A 86 -16.98 10.33 -27.90
C GLY A 86 -17.45 11.76 -27.61
N LYS A 87 -17.27 12.26 -26.41
CA LYS A 87 -17.63 13.63 -26.00
C LYS A 87 -16.64 14.70 -26.46
N MET A 88 -15.44 14.28 -26.86
CA MET A 88 -14.37 15.14 -27.35
C MET A 88 -13.63 14.43 -28.49
N GLU A 89 -13.05 15.20 -29.42
CA GLU A 89 -12.12 14.66 -30.40
C GLU A 89 -10.69 14.79 -29.93
N GLY A 90 -9.84 13.81 -30.27
CA GLY A 90 -8.43 13.84 -29.89
C GLY A 90 -7.75 12.48 -29.98
N GLU A 91 -6.52 12.47 -29.49
CA GLU A 91 -5.67 11.30 -29.36
C GLU A 91 -5.47 10.98 -27.87
N HIS A 92 -5.07 9.74 -27.56
CA HIS A 92 -4.71 9.36 -26.21
C HIS A 92 -3.40 10.05 -25.77
N HIS A 93 -3.35 10.47 -24.51
CA HIS A 93 -2.17 11.08 -23.90
C HIS A 93 -1.69 10.32 -22.66
N GLY A 94 -0.37 10.26 -22.51
CA GLY A 94 0.27 9.61 -21.39
C GLY A 94 0.45 8.11 -21.57
N PRO A 95 0.89 7.42 -20.51
CA PRO A 95 1.08 5.97 -20.53
C PRO A 95 -0.22 5.20 -20.58
N ALA A 96 -0.17 3.97 -21.11
CA ALA A 96 -1.32 3.08 -21.25
C ALA A 96 -2.02 2.72 -19.91
N PHE A 97 -1.32 2.84 -18.80
CA PHE A 97 -1.84 2.56 -17.47
C PHE A 97 -2.52 3.78 -16.78
N HIS A 98 -2.70 4.91 -17.46
CA HIS A 98 -3.34 6.11 -16.90
C HIS A 98 -4.78 5.86 -16.43
N ASP A 99 -5.50 4.93 -17.07
CA ASP A 99 -6.86 4.58 -16.63
C ASP A 99 -6.84 4.04 -15.20
N GLY A 100 -5.92 3.10 -14.92
CA GLY A 100 -5.72 2.55 -13.59
C GLY A 100 -5.30 3.59 -12.55
N ASP A 101 -4.54 4.60 -12.97
CA ASP A 101 -4.14 5.70 -12.10
C ASP A 101 -5.35 6.57 -11.69
N MET A 102 -6.25 6.84 -12.61
CA MET A 102 -7.48 7.56 -12.31
C MET A 102 -8.47 6.74 -11.47
N TYR A 103 -8.53 5.42 -11.68
CA TYR A 103 -9.35 4.54 -10.82
C TYR A 103 -8.85 4.54 -9.37
N LYS A 104 -7.52 4.52 -9.13
CA LYS A 104 -6.95 4.65 -7.78
C LYS A 104 -7.30 5.98 -7.10
N TRP A 105 -7.27 7.09 -7.86
CA TRP A 105 -7.71 8.38 -7.34
C TRP A 105 -9.21 8.39 -7.00
N CYS A 106 -10.07 7.75 -7.81
CA CYS A 106 -11.49 7.59 -7.49
C CYS A 106 -11.70 6.74 -6.22
N GLU A 107 -10.92 5.67 -6.04
CA GLU A 107 -10.93 4.83 -4.84
C GLU A 107 -10.56 5.64 -3.58
N ALA A 108 -9.53 6.50 -3.67
CA ALA A 108 -9.15 7.41 -2.59
C ALA A 108 -10.31 8.36 -2.19
N MET A 109 -11.02 8.94 -3.18
CA MET A 109 -12.19 9.76 -2.92
C MET A 109 -13.32 8.98 -2.25
N ALA A 110 -13.57 7.76 -2.68
CA ALA A 110 -14.60 6.91 -2.09
C ALA A 110 -14.27 6.54 -0.64
N ALA A 111 -13.01 6.26 -0.32
CA ALA A 111 -12.56 5.98 1.05
C ALA A 111 -12.74 7.23 1.96
N VAL A 112 -12.38 8.41 1.49
CA VAL A 112 -12.62 9.66 2.24
C VAL A 112 -14.09 9.97 2.38
N TYR A 113 -14.89 9.77 1.33
CA TYR A 113 -16.34 9.93 1.38
C TYR A 113 -17.00 8.97 2.39
N ALA A 114 -16.51 7.75 2.52
CA ALA A 114 -17.03 6.78 3.49
C ALA A 114 -17.04 7.35 4.93
N VAL A 115 -16.01 8.15 5.26
CA VAL A 115 -15.83 8.79 6.58
C VAL A 115 -16.53 10.15 6.66
N THR A 116 -16.34 11.00 5.64
CA THR A 116 -16.69 12.44 5.71
C THR A 116 -18.08 12.77 5.17
N LYS A 117 -18.59 11.95 4.25
CA LYS A 117 -19.81 12.20 3.46
C LYS A 117 -19.77 13.55 2.70
N ASP A 118 -18.57 13.97 2.28
CA ASP A 118 -18.37 15.19 1.50
C ASP A 118 -19.02 15.11 0.12
N GLN A 119 -20.06 15.90 -0.09
CA GLN A 119 -20.84 15.89 -1.32
C GLN A 119 -20.04 16.37 -2.55
N ARG A 120 -18.98 17.15 -2.37
CA ARG A 120 -18.10 17.57 -3.48
C ARG A 120 -17.41 16.35 -4.09
N LEU A 121 -16.89 15.44 -3.26
CA LEU A 121 -16.23 14.22 -3.72
C LEU A 121 -17.23 13.29 -4.40
N ASP A 122 -18.45 13.18 -3.87
CA ASP A 122 -19.52 12.37 -4.46
C ASP A 122 -19.88 12.86 -5.87
N GLN A 123 -20.01 14.17 -6.07
CA GLN A 123 -20.29 14.78 -7.37
C GLN A 123 -19.16 14.55 -8.38
N ILE A 124 -17.89 14.70 -7.95
CA ILE A 124 -16.72 14.46 -8.83
C ILE A 124 -16.66 12.99 -9.23
N MET A 125 -16.91 12.07 -8.29
CA MET A 125 -16.97 10.64 -8.59
C MET A 125 -18.09 10.31 -9.58
N ASP A 126 -19.29 10.85 -9.39
CA ASP A 126 -20.43 10.63 -10.32
C ASP A 126 -20.11 11.11 -11.74
N GLU A 127 -19.49 12.29 -11.89
CA GLU A 127 -19.06 12.82 -13.20
C GLU A 127 -18.02 11.89 -13.84
N PHE A 128 -17.00 11.47 -13.09
CA PHE A 128 -15.98 10.55 -13.57
C PHE A 128 -16.56 9.20 -13.98
N ILE A 129 -17.39 8.61 -13.12
CA ILE A 129 -18.03 7.30 -13.36
C ILE A 129 -18.91 7.32 -14.59
N ALA A 130 -19.64 8.41 -14.83
CA ALA A 130 -20.46 8.57 -16.03
C ALA A 130 -19.62 8.57 -17.32
N MET A 131 -18.41 9.14 -17.30
CA MET A 131 -17.48 9.09 -18.43
C MET A 131 -16.89 7.69 -18.61
N VAL A 132 -16.50 7.03 -17.52
CA VAL A 132 -16.00 5.65 -17.55
C VAL A 132 -17.05 4.72 -18.15
N ALA A 133 -18.30 4.79 -17.69
CA ALA A 133 -19.39 3.98 -18.20
C ALA A 133 -19.65 4.22 -19.70
N ALA A 134 -19.57 5.48 -20.14
CA ALA A 134 -19.76 5.83 -21.56
C ALA A 134 -18.57 5.41 -22.45
N SER A 135 -17.40 5.13 -21.88
CA SER A 135 -16.20 4.66 -22.58
C SER A 135 -16.15 3.14 -22.72
N GLN A 136 -17.03 2.40 -22.01
CA GLN A 136 -17.05 0.94 -22.04
C GLN A 136 -17.71 0.40 -23.29
N ARG A 137 -17.10 -0.58 -23.95
CA ARG A 137 -17.66 -1.28 -25.11
C ARG A 137 -18.84 -2.19 -24.70
N GLU A 138 -19.62 -2.61 -25.68
CA GLU A 138 -20.77 -3.51 -25.45
C GLU A 138 -20.35 -4.86 -24.90
N ASP A 139 -19.17 -5.38 -25.34
CA ASP A 139 -18.59 -6.63 -24.85
C ASP A 139 -18.00 -6.55 -23.43
N GLY A 140 -18.03 -5.36 -22.82
CA GLY A 140 -17.50 -5.09 -21.48
C GLY A 140 -16.06 -4.60 -21.43
N TYR A 141 -15.32 -4.66 -22.55
CA TYR A 141 -13.94 -4.17 -22.61
C TYR A 141 -13.88 -2.66 -22.37
N ILE A 142 -12.84 -2.22 -21.65
CA ILE A 142 -12.58 -0.82 -21.39
C ILE A 142 -11.08 -0.56 -21.27
N HIS A 143 -10.56 0.34 -22.11
CA HIS A 143 -9.21 0.84 -22.10
C HIS A 143 -9.13 2.09 -22.97
N THR A 144 -8.87 3.27 -22.40
CA THR A 144 -8.99 4.52 -23.17
C THR A 144 -8.07 4.57 -24.37
N GLN A 145 -6.81 4.11 -24.25
CA GLN A 145 -5.85 4.12 -25.37
C GLN A 145 -6.33 3.27 -26.55
N VAL A 146 -6.78 2.04 -26.28
CA VAL A 146 -7.26 1.12 -27.34
C VAL A 146 -8.56 1.63 -27.94
N ASN A 147 -9.53 2.04 -27.11
CA ASN A 147 -10.82 2.54 -27.56
C ASN A 147 -10.69 3.80 -28.43
N ILE A 148 -9.81 4.73 -28.04
CA ILE A 148 -9.53 5.94 -28.84
C ILE A 148 -8.88 5.60 -30.17
N ALA A 149 -7.93 4.66 -30.21
CA ALA A 149 -7.30 4.21 -31.45
C ALA A 149 -8.33 3.61 -32.42
N GLU A 150 -9.23 2.74 -31.92
CA GLU A 150 -10.31 2.14 -32.70
C GLU A 150 -11.33 3.18 -33.22
N LEU A 151 -11.75 4.13 -32.37
CA LEU A 151 -12.65 5.22 -32.76
C LEU A 151 -12.05 6.08 -33.86
N ASN A 152 -10.78 6.44 -33.76
CA ASN A 152 -10.08 7.25 -34.75
C ASN A 152 -9.89 6.48 -36.06
N ALA A 153 -9.57 5.18 -36.03
CA ALA A 153 -9.49 4.33 -37.20
C ALA A 153 -10.86 4.23 -37.92
N LYS A 154 -11.96 4.06 -37.17
CA LYS A 154 -13.32 4.03 -37.74
C LYS A 154 -13.68 5.36 -38.39
N LYS A 155 -13.37 6.49 -37.80
CA LYS A 155 -13.60 7.83 -38.38
C LYS A 155 -12.81 8.02 -39.67
N LYS A 156 -11.54 7.61 -39.74
CA LYS A 156 -10.71 7.68 -40.98
C LYS A 156 -11.29 6.86 -42.11
N ARG A 157 -11.75 5.63 -41.83
CA ARG A 157 -12.41 4.77 -42.83
C ARG A 157 -13.69 5.40 -43.36
N LEU A 158 -14.55 5.95 -42.52
CA LEU A 158 -15.79 6.63 -42.90
C LEU A 158 -15.53 7.89 -43.72
N ALA A 159 -14.40 8.56 -43.53
CA ALA A 159 -13.96 9.73 -44.28
C ALA A 159 -13.28 9.38 -45.62
N GLY A 160 -13.19 8.10 -46.00
CA GLY A 160 -12.53 7.64 -47.24
C GLY A 160 -11.02 7.79 -47.24
N LYS A 161 -10.41 8.01 -46.07
CA LYS A 161 -8.97 8.05 -45.87
C LYS A 161 -8.51 6.69 -45.40
N ASP A 162 -8.37 5.75 -46.32
CA ASP A 162 -7.89 4.41 -46.05
C ASP A 162 -6.36 4.45 -45.92
N ASP A 163 -5.89 4.58 -44.68
CA ASP A 163 -4.48 4.37 -44.34
C ASP A 163 -4.29 2.89 -44.03
N THR A 164 -3.98 2.11 -45.06
CA THR A 164 -3.59 0.68 -44.97
C THR A 164 -2.24 0.44 -44.25
N VAL A 165 -1.73 1.37 -43.49
CA VAL A 165 -0.57 1.21 -42.64
C VAL A 165 -1.03 0.84 -41.23
N VAL A 166 -1.55 -0.36 -41.11
CA VAL A 166 -1.61 -1.05 -39.81
C VAL A 166 -0.20 -1.53 -39.50
N GLY A 167 0.45 -0.90 -38.55
CA GLY A 167 1.78 -1.34 -38.11
C GLY A 167 2.79 -0.23 -38.02
N THR A 168 2.50 0.83 -37.28
CA THR A 168 3.57 1.63 -36.73
C THR A 168 4.12 0.91 -35.52
N ALA A 169 5.41 0.64 -35.50
CA ALA A 169 6.18 -0.06 -34.48
C ALA A 169 6.16 0.60 -33.06
N THR A 170 5.13 1.32 -32.72
CA THR A 170 4.98 2.02 -31.46
C THR A 170 4.04 1.33 -30.48
N GLY A 171 3.39 0.20 -30.85
CA GLY A 171 2.56 -0.59 -29.93
C GLY A 171 1.44 0.18 -29.22
N LYS A 172 0.96 1.28 -29.82
CA LYS A 172 0.00 2.15 -29.17
C LYS A 172 -1.44 1.80 -29.61
N GLY A 173 -2.03 0.80 -28.97
CA GLY A 173 -3.45 0.50 -29.11
C GLY A 173 -3.87 -0.11 -30.45
N SER A 174 -2.91 -0.49 -31.34
CA SER A 174 -3.21 -1.02 -32.68
C SER A 174 -3.54 -2.51 -32.70
N ASP A 175 -3.22 -3.25 -31.63
CA ASP A 175 -3.28 -4.72 -31.63
C ASP A 175 -4.60 -5.25 -31.05
N GLY A 176 -5.57 -4.37 -30.76
CA GLY A 176 -6.86 -4.74 -30.18
C GLY A 176 -6.78 -5.05 -28.68
N ALA A 177 -7.88 -5.59 -28.16
CA ALA A 177 -7.99 -5.92 -26.73
C ALA A 177 -7.04 -7.05 -26.35
N LEU A 178 -6.21 -6.82 -25.32
CA LEU A 178 -5.19 -7.77 -24.82
C LEU A 178 -4.20 -8.27 -25.89
N GLY A 179 -4.05 -7.52 -26.99
CA GLY A 179 -3.10 -7.86 -28.04
C GLY A 179 -1.65 -7.42 -27.75
N ASN A 180 -1.44 -6.52 -26.79
CA ASN A 180 -0.13 -5.99 -26.45
C ASN A 180 0.07 -5.87 -24.93
N LYS A 181 1.05 -6.59 -24.38
CA LYS A 181 1.36 -6.55 -22.92
C LYS A 181 1.68 -5.15 -22.39
N LEU A 182 2.15 -4.23 -23.23
CA LEU A 182 2.46 -2.86 -22.85
C LEU A 182 1.24 -1.93 -22.75
N ASN A 183 0.05 -2.43 -23.08
CA ASN A 183 -1.21 -1.73 -22.79
C ASN A 183 -1.60 -1.84 -21.32
N PHE A 184 -1.04 -2.78 -20.56
CA PHE A 184 -1.32 -2.96 -19.11
C PHE A 184 -2.82 -3.09 -18.78
N GLU A 185 -3.57 -3.76 -19.63
CA GLU A 185 -5.05 -3.84 -19.52
C GLU A 185 -5.48 -4.51 -18.23
N THR A 186 -4.85 -5.62 -17.84
CA THR A 186 -5.16 -6.31 -16.57
C THR A 186 -4.85 -5.46 -15.35
N TYR A 187 -3.84 -4.58 -15.42
CA TYR A 187 -3.59 -3.58 -14.38
C TYR A 187 -4.74 -2.59 -14.26
N ASN A 188 -5.17 -2.01 -15.38
CA ASN A 188 -6.27 -1.05 -15.39
C ASN A 188 -7.58 -1.70 -14.91
N LEU A 189 -7.89 -2.93 -15.36
CA LEU A 189 -9.08 -3.68 -14.94
C LEU A 189 -9.06 -3.99 -13.44
N GLY A 190 -7.92 -4.34 -12.89
CA GLY A 190 -7.78 -4.59 -11.46
C GLY A 190 -8.11 -3.35 -10.62
N HIS A 191 -7.57 -2.18 -10.99
CA HIS A 191 -7.86 -0.93 -10.28
C HIS A 191 -9.31 -0.45 -10.50
N LEU A 192 -9.88 -0.69 -11.69
CA LEU A 192 -11.30 -0.43 -11.94
C LEU A 192 -12.19 -1.23 -10.97
N ILE A 193 -11.95 -2.53 -10.86
CA ILE A 193 -12.75 -3.42 -10.03
C ILE A 193 -12.64 -3.02 -8.54
N ASN A 194 -11.42 -2.80 -8.03
CA ASN A 194 -11.22 -2.36 -6.65
C ASN A 194 -11.93 -1.03 -6.36
N ALA A 195 -11.71 -0.02 -7.18
CA ALA A 195 -12.34 1.29 -7.02
C ALA A 195 -13.87 1.21 -7.05
N ALA A 196 -14.43 0.38 -7.92
CA ALA A 196 -15.86 0.20 -8.05
C ALA A 196 -16.48 -0.50 -6.82
N ILE A 197 -15.79 -1.47 -6.23
CA ILE A 197 -16.20 -2.14 -5.00
C ILE A 197 -16.18 -1.14 -3.82
N VAL A 198 -15.06 -0.42 -3.65
CA VAL A 198 -14.92 0.56 -2.57
C VAL A 198 -15.96 1.68 -2.72
N HIS A 199 -16.18 2.18 -3.93
CA HIS A 199 -17.22 3.17 -4.22
C HIS A 199 -18.62 2.67 -3.84
N LYS A 200 -18.97 1.43 -4.24
CA LYS A 200 -20.26 0.81 -3.87
C LYS A 200 -20.43 0.70 -2.36
N ARG A 201 -19.38 0.26 -1.64
CA ARG A 201 -19.41 0.14 -0.17
C ARG A 201 -19.53 1.49 0.53
N ALA A 202 -18.89 2.53 0.00
CA ALA A 202 -18.91 3.88 0.55
C ALA A 202 -20.23 4.63 0.32
N THR A 203 -20.83 4.46 -0.86
CA THR A 203 -21.97 5.27 -1.34
C THR A 203 -23.27 4.50 -1.44
N GLY A 204 -23.23 3.19 -1.63
CA GLY A 204 -24.39 2.35 -1.98
C GLY A 204 -24.76 2.40 -3.47
N LYS A 205 -24.12 3.23 -4.29
CA LYS A 205 -24.36 3.36 -5.72
C LYS A 205 -23.74 2.19 -6.48
N THR A 206 -24.43 1.72 -7.54
CA THR A 206 -24.00 0.53 -8.29
C THR A 206 -23.53 0.82 -9.72
N THR A 207 -23.61 2.07 -10.19
CA THR A 207 -23.23 2.43 -11.56
C THR A 207 -21.81 1.99 -11.89
N PHE A 208 -20.84 2.35 -11.04
CA PHE A 208 -19.45 1.97 -11.24
C PHE A 208 -19.24 0.46 -11.10
N PHE A 209 -19.90 -0.14 -10.13
CA PHE A 209 -19.86 -1.60 -9.93
C PHE A 209 -20.39 -2.37 -11.13
N ASN A 210 -21.43 -1.88 -11.80
CA ASN A 210 -21.94 -2.49 -13.04
C ASN A 210 -20.93 -2.42 -14.20
N VAL A 211 -20.14 -1.34 -14.29
CA VAL A 211 -19.02 -1.25 -15.24
C VAL A 211 -17.97 -2.31 -14.91
N ALA A 212 -17.60 -2.46 -13.64
CA ALA A 212 -16.63 -3.46 -13.18
C ALA A 212 -17.11 -4.89 -13.46
N LEU A 213 -18.40 -5.20 -13.23
CA LEU A 213 -18.97 -6.51 -13.55
C LEU A 213 -18.85 -6.85 -15.04
N LYS A 214 -19.20 -5.92 -15.93
CA LYS A 214 -19.06 -6.14 -17.38
C LYS A 214 -17.60 -6.35 -17.78
N ALA A 215 -16.67 -5.58 -17.20
CA ALA A 215 -15.25 -5.73 -17.47
C ALA A 215 -14.70 -7.08 -16.96
N ALA A 216 -15.18 -7.57 -15.83
CA ALA A 216 -14.84 -8.88 -15.30
C ALA A 216 -15.42 -10.03 -16.15
N GLU A 217 -16.65 -9.89 -16.65
CA GLU A 217 -17.23 -10.85 -17.61
C GLU A 217 -16.43 -10.91 -18.92
N PHE A 218 -15.99 -9.76 -19.44
CA PHE A 218 -15.06 -9.74 -20.58
C PHE A 218 -13.79 -10.55 -20.26
N LEU A 219 -13.18 -10.33 -19.09
CA LEU A 219 -11.95 -11.03 -18.70
C LEU A 219 -12.17 -12.53 -18.53
N ILE A 220 -13.31 -12.97 -17.97
CA ILE A 220 -13.70 -14.39 -17.90
C ILE A 220 -13.77 -14.99 -19.30
N ASN A 221 -14.53 -14.37 -20.21
CA ASN A 221 -14.70 -14.85 -21.57
C ASN A 221 -13.36 -14.90 -22.31
N PHE A 222 -12.52 -13.87 -22.13
CA PHE A 222 -11.19 -13.83 -22.73
C PHE A 222 -10.29 -14.95 -22.18
N SER A 223 -10.32 -15.20 -20.87
CA SER A 223 -9.51 -16.25 -20.23
C SER A 223 -9.85 -17.67 -20.72
N VAL A 224 -11.09 -17.91 -21.10
CA VAL A 224 -11.55 -19.20 -21.64
C VAL A 224 -11.20 -19.37 -23.11
N ASN A 225 -11.37 -18.30 -23.90
CA ASN A 225 -11.22 -18.37 -25.35
C ASN A 225 -9.78 -18.11 -25.82
N ASN A 226 -8.98 -17.37 -25.06
CA ASN A 226 -7.63 -16.94 -25.42
C ASN A 226 -6.65 -17.05 -24.22
N PRO A 227 -6.47 -18.23 -23.61
CA PRO A 227 -5.67 -18.40 -22.40
C PRO A 227 -4.19 -18.06 -22.61
N ASP A 228 -3.63 -18.37 -23.77
CA ASP A 228 -2.21 -18.10 -24.09
C ASP A 228 -1.95 -16.60 -24.25
N GLU A 229 -2.85 -15.87 -24.91
CA GLU A 229 -2.78 -14.42 -25.04
C GLU A 229 -2.92 -13.74 -23.67
N LEU A 230 -3.84 -14.21 -22.84
CA LEU A 230 -3.97 -13.72 -21.46
C LEU A 230 -2.69 -13.94 -20.67
N ALA A 231 -2.07 -15.13 -20.77
CA ALA A 231 -0.82 -15.43 -20.09
C ALA A 231 0.32 -14.49 -20.50
N LYS A 232 0.38 -14.09 -21.79
CA LYS A 232 1.37 -13.14 -22.32
C LYS A 232 1.10 -11.70 -21.86
N CYS A 233 -0.18 -11.31 -21.77
CA CYS A 233 -0.58 -9.92 -21.55
C CYS A 233 -0.93 -9.59 -20.10
N ALA A 234 -1.08 -10.58 -19.20
CA ALA A 234 -1.36 -10.38 -17.80
C ALA A 234 -0.14 -9.86 -17.02
N VAL A 235 0.31 -8.67 -17.36
CA VAL A 235 1.43 -7.95 -16.70
C VAL A 235 0.90 -6.89 -15.76
N CYS A 236 1.64 -6.59 -14.69
CA CYS A 236 1.28 -5.65 -13.64
C CYS A 236 -0.02 -6.03 -12.91
N PRO A 237 0.07 -6.77 -11.85
CA PRO A 237 -0.99 -7.63 -11.32
C PRO A 237 -1.89 -7.04 -10.23
N SER A 238 -2.49 -5.87 -10.40
CA SER A 238 -3.54 -5.42 -9.50
C SER A 238 -4.83 -6.26 -9.60
N HIS A 239 -5.02 -6.96 -10.71
CA HIS A 239 -6.19 -7.79 -10.98
C HIS A 239 -6.34 -9.01 -10.06
N TYR A 240 -5.25 -9.58 -9.53
CA TYR A 240 -5.34 -10.74 -8.62
C TYR A 240 -6.16 -10.44 -7.37
N MET A 241 -5.82 -9.36 -6.64
CA MET A 241 -6.56 -8.93 -5.46
C MET A 241 -8.00 -8.54 -5.82
N ALA A 242 -8.17 -7.82 -6.92
CA ALA A 242 -9.46 -7.29 -7.35
C ALA A 242 -10.47 -8.39 -7.69
N VAL A 243 -10.04 -9.44 -8.40
CA VAL A 243 -10.91 -10.56 -8.77
C VAL A 243 -11.31 -11.40 -7.55
N ALA A 244 -10.39 -11.59 -6.61
CA ALA A 244 -10.70 -12.25 -5.34
C ALA A 244 -11.72 -11.44 -4.53
N GLU A 245 -11.57 -10.10 -4.50
CA GLU A 245 -12.51 -9.23 -3.80
C GLU A 245 -13.87 -9.18 -4.50
N LEU A 246 -13.91 -9.30 -5.83
CA LEU A 246 -15.15 -9.39 -6.59
C LEU A 246 -15.91 -10.70 -6.28
N TYR A 247 -15.18 -11.80 -6.09
CA TYR A 247 -15.77 -13.04 -5.57
C TYR A 247 -16.43 -12.83 -4.21
N ARG A 248 -15.73 -12.18 -3.28
CA ARG A 248 -16.25 -11.88 -1.94
C ARG A 248 -17.49 -10.99 -1.98
N GLU A 249 -17.52 -10.03 -2.91
CA GLU A 249 -18.62 -9.09 -3.08
C GLU A 249 -19.86 -9.71 -3.68
N THR A 250 -19.70 -10.72 -4.56
CA THR A 250 -20.81 -11.29 -5.36
C THR A 250 -21.19 -12.70 -4.93
N GLY A 251 -20.27 -13.48 -4.37
CA GLY A 251 -20.41 -14.90 -4.14
C GLY A 251 -20.38 -15.75 -5.42
N ASP A 252 -20.04 -15.17 -6.58
CA ASP A 252 -20.00 -15.87 -7.87
C ASP A 252 -18.67 -16.64 -8.02
N GLU A 253 -18.76 -17.96 -8.00
CA GLU A 253 -17.63 -18.90 -8.11
C GLU A 253 -16.79 -18.72 -9.38
N ARG A 254 -17.32 -18.10 -10.42
CA ARG A 254 -16.58 -17.83 -11.66
C ARG A 254 -15.42 -16.87 -11.39
N TYR A 255 -15.59 -15.89 -10.50
CA TYR A 255 -14.52 -14.98 -10.11
C TYR A 255 -13.43 -15.66 -9.27
N ARG A 256 -13.79 -16.59 -8.38
CA ARG A 256 -12.79 -17.39 -7.65
C ARG A 256 -11.97 -18.25 -8.62
N LYS A 257 -12.63 -18.89 -9.59
CA LYS A 257 -11.94 -19.65 -10.64
C LYS A 257 -11.03 -18.77 -11.49
N LEU A 258 -11.49 -17.56 -11.84
CA LEU A 258 -10.66 -16.59 -12.58
C LEU A 258 -9.43 -16.19 -11.75
N ALA A 259 -9.58 -15.89 -10.46
CA ALA A 259 -8.45 -15.59 -9.57
C ALA A 259 -7.42 -16.74 -9.55
N GLN A 260 -7.88 -17.98 -9.48
CA GLN A 260 -7.03 -19.16 -9.57
C GLN A 260 -6.32 -19.26 -10.93
N THR A 261 -7.06 -19.12 -12.04
CA THR A 261 -6.50 -19.15 -13.41
C THR A 261 -5.39 -18.11 -13.57
N LEU A 262 -5.58 -16.90 -13.06
CA LEU A 262 -4.58 -15.83 -13.15
C LEU A 262 -3.28 -16.15 -12.39
N ILE A 263 -3.33 -16.93 -11.32
CA ILE A 263 -2.14 -17.45 -10.64
C ILE A 263 -1.55 -18.64 -11.40
N ASP A 264 -2.39 -19.53 -11.91
CA ASP A 264 -1.97 -20.77 -12.57
C ASP A 264 -1.25 -20.51 -13.91
N ILE A 265 -1.60 -19.44 -14.62
CA ILE A 265 -0.91 -19.05 -15.86
C ILE A 265 0.51 -18.51 -15.63
N ARG A 266 0.92 -18.24 -14.39
CA ARG A 266 2.33 -17.89 -14.10
C ARG A 266 3.23 -19.10 -14.31
N GLY A 267 4.21 -18.96 -15.20
CA GLY A 267 5.11 -20.04 -15.60
C GLY A 267 4.58 -20.95 -16.71
N SER A 268 3.43 -20.63 -17.31
CA SER A 268 2.88 -21.41 -18.44
C SER A 268 3.51 -21.07 -19.80
N GLN A 269 4.18 -19.91 -19.90
CA GLN A 269 4.76 -19.44 -21.16
C GLN A 269 6.24 -19.87 -21.28
N PRO A 270 6.68 -20.41 -22.45
CA PRO A 270 8.06 -20.83 -22.66
C PRO A 270 9.09 -19.70 -22.53
N ASP A 271 8.69 -18.46 -22.82
CA ASP A 271 9.50 -17.23 -22.77
C ASP A 271 9.18 -16.38 -21.54
N GLY A 272 8.62 -16.99 -20.51
CA GLY A 272 8.36 -16.34 -19.23
C GLY A 272 9.62 -15.74 -18.60
N THR A 273 9.45 -14.67 -17.82
CA THR A 273 10.55 -13.88 -17.27
C THR A 273 10.43 -13.68 -15.76
N ASP A 274 11.55 -13.50 -15.08
CA ASP A 274 11.53 -13.04 -13.68
C ASP A 274 10.94 -11.64 -13.56
N ASP A 275 11.06 -10.78 -14.58
CA ASP A 275 10.49 -9.43 -14.59
C ASP A 275 8.97 -9.44 -14.34
N ASN A 276 8.27 -10.45 -14.84
CA ASN A 276 6.82 -10.62 -14.66
C ASN A 276 6.45 -11.79 -13.72
N GLN A 277 7.40 -12.37 -13.00
CA GLN A 277 7.23 -13.56 -12.13
C GLN A 277 6.60 -14.75 -12.84
N ASP A 278 6.86 -14.92 -14.14
CA ASP A 278 6.26 -15.98 -14.96
C ASP A 278 7.27 -16.91 -15.67
N ARG A 279 8.55 -16.88 -15.25
CA ARG A 279 9.57 -17.84 -15.70
C ARG A 279 9.34 -19.25 -15.11
N GLU A 280 8.78 -19.31 -13.92
CA GLU A 280 8.47 -20.54 -13.18
C GLU A 280 7.04 -20.49 -12.66
N PRO A 281 6.36 -21.64 -12.51
CA PRO A 281 5.05 -21.69 -11.85
C PRO A 281 5.10 -21.05 -10.47
N PHE A 282 4.07 -20.29 -10.12
CA PHE A 282 4.08 -19.56 -8.83
C PHE A 282 4.27 -20.52 -7.64
N ARG A 283 3.71 -21.72 -7.70
CA ARG A 283 3.82 -22.73 -6.63
C ARG A 283 5.22 -23.32 -6.45
N GLU A 284 6.14 -23.00 -7.36
CA GLU A 284 7.56 -23.39 -7.28
C GLU A 284 8.47 -22.22 -6.85
N GLN A 285 7.89 -21.01 -6.69
CA GLN A 285 8.63 -19.83 -6.28
C GLN A 285 8.72 -19.74 -4.75
N TYR A 286 9.93 -19.55 -4.20
CA TYR A 286 10.21 -19.45 -2.77
C TYR A 286 11.02 -18.22 -2.39
N THR A 287 11.36 -17.37 -3.35
CA THR A 287 12.13 -16.14 -3.16
C THR A 287 11.48 -14.98 -3.89
N ALA A 288 11.60 -13.78 -3.33
CA ALA A 288 11.16 -12.56 -4.00
C ALA A 288 12.09 -12.23 -5.15
N ARG A 289 11.54 -12.06 -6.36
CA ARG A 289 12.31 -11.80 -7.57
C ARG A 289 11.55 -10.91 -8.56
N GLY A 290 12.26 -10.38 -9.51
CA GLY A 290 11.70 -9.64 -10.62
C GLY A 290 11.27 -8.24 -10.26
N HIS A 291 10.39 -7.68 -11.05
CA HIS A 291 9.85 -6.33 -10.85
C HIS A 291 9.07 -6.27 -9.52
N SER A 292 9.53 -5.45 -8.60
CA SER A 292 9.08 -5.47 -7.20
C SER A 292 7.61 -5.12 -6.99
N VAL A 293 7.06 -4.18 -7.79
CA VAL A 293 5.63 -3.85 -7.74
C VAL A 293 4.80 -5.06 -8.16
N ARG A 294 5.13 -5.66 -9.32
CA ARG A 294 4.42 -6.84 -9.85
C ARG A 294 4.47 -8.00 -8.85
N ALA A 295 5.65 -8.24 -8.28
CA ALA A 295 5.88 -9.28 -7.29
C ALA A 295 4.98 -9.11 -6.05
N ASN A 296 5.03 -7.95 -5.40
CA ASN A 296 4.30 -7.72 -4.16
C ASN A 296 2.78 -7.76 -4.34
N TYR A 297 2.26 -7.26 -5.46
CA TYR A 297 0.83 -7.36 -5.79
C TYR A 297 0.41 -8.80 -6.09
N LEU A 298 1.27 -9.58 -6.78
CA LEU A 298 1.05 -11.01 -6.98
C LEU A 298 1.00 -11.76 -5.64
N TYR A 299 1.92 -11.49 -4.72
CA TYR A 299 1.96 -12.13 -3.41
C TYR A 299 0.74 -11.79 -2.57
N ALA A 300 0.28 -10.54 -2.63
CA ALA A 300 -0.97 -10.12 -1.98
C ALA A 300 -2.18 -10.88 -2.56
N GLY A 301 -2.30 -10.95 -3.90
CA GLY A 301 -3.40 -11.69 -4.55
C GLY A 301 -3.33 -13.21 -4.37
N ALA A 302 -2.14 -13.80 -4.31
CA ALA A 302 -1.98 -15.22 -3.99
C ALA A 302 -2.35 -15.51 -2.52
N THR A 303 -2.14 -14.55 -1.62
CA THR A 303 -2.63 -14.65 -0.24
C THR A 303 -4.17 -14.58 -0.20
N ASP A 304 -4.79 -13.71 -1.00
CA ASP A 304 -6.24 -13.67 -1.15
C ASP A 304 -6.78 -15.03 -1.65
N LEU A 305 -6.13 -15.64 -2.65
CA LEU A 305 -6.52 -16.97 -3.13
C LEU A 305 -6.37 -18.04 -2.04
N TYR A 306 -5.29 -18.01 -1.26
CA TYR A 306 -5.14 -18.91 -0.10
C TYR A 306 -6.30 -18.74 0.90
N ILE A 307 -6.67 -17.52 1.21
CA ILE A 307 -7.76 -17.22 2.17
C ILE A 307 -9.09 -17.80 1.69
N GLU A 308 -9.33 -17.88 0.38
CA GLU A 308 -10.54 -18.47 -0.18
C GLU A 308 -10.47 -19.99 -0.35
N THR A 309 -9.29 -20.56 -0.58
CA THR A 309 -9.14 -21.97 -0.96
C THR A 309 -8.52 -22.87 0.12
N GLY A 310 -7.71 -22.30 1.01
CA GLY A 310 -6.91 -23.07 1.98
C GLY A 310 -5.78 -23.87 1.38
N GLU A 311 -5.35 -23.57 0.15
CA GLU A 311 -4.27 -24.29 -0.52
C GLU A 311 -2.94 -24.13 0.22
N GLU A 312 -2.54 -25.15 0.96
CA GLU A 312 -1.33 -25.11 1.81
C GLU A 312 -0.05 -24.81 1.03
N GLN A 313 0.03 -25.20 -0.25
CA GLN A 313 1.19 -24.91 -1.08
C GLN A 313 1.37 -23.40 -1.27
N LEU A 314 0.31 -22.64 -1.48
CA LEU A 314 0.38 -21.18 -1.55
C LEU A 314 0.93 -20.58 -0.26
N MET A 315 0.46 -21.03 0.91
CA MET A 315 0.96 -20.52 2.19
C MET A 315 2.43 -20.84 2.42
N LYS A 316 2.90 -22.01 2.00
CA LYS A 316 4.32 -22.38 2.04
C LYS A 316 5.17 -21.44 1.19
N ASN A 317 4.76 -21.18 -0.06
CA ASN A 317 5.43 -20.25 -0.96
C ASN A 317 5.46 -18.83 -0.37
N LEU A 318 4.30 -18.33 0.03
CA LEU A 318 4.14 -16.97 0.57
C LEU A 318 4.96 -16.74 1.83
N THR A 319 5.00 -17.71 2.74
CA THR A 319 5.82 -17.64 3.96
C THR A 319 7.32 -17.63 3.64
N ALA A 320 7.78 -18.43 2.68
CA ALA A 320 9.17 -18.43 2.25
C ALA A 320 9.56 -17.13 1.57
N ILE A 321 8.73 -16.63 0.66
CA ILE A 321 8.92 -15.34 -0.03
C ILE A 321 8.95 -14.19 0.98
N TRP A 322 8.01 -14.16 1.92
CA TRP A 322 7.98 -13.16 2.98
C TRP A 322 9.28 -13.15 3.79
N LYS A 323 9.74 -14.33 4.20
CA LYS A 323 11.02 -14.48 4.93
C LYS A 323 12.19 -13.95 4.11
N ASP A 324 12.27 -14.23 2.83
CA ASP A 324 13.31 -13.74 1.93
C ASP A 324 13.27 -12.20 1.83
N ILE A 325 12.08 -11.61 1.72
CA ILE A 325 11.91 -10.15 1.71
C ILE A 325 12.45 -9.55 3.01
N VAL A 326 11.88 -9.94 4.16
CA VAL A 326 12.13 -9.26 5.44
C VAL A 326 13.55 -9.46 5.95
N THR A 327 14.18 -10.59 5.63
CA THR A 327 15.51 -10.91 6.14
C THR A 327 16.66 -10.55 5.19
N ARG A 328 16.37 -10.22 3.92
CA ARG A 328 17.42 -10.10 2.89
C ARG A 328 17.20 -8.98 1.86
N LYS A 329 15.97 -8.47 1.68
CA LYS A 329 15.62 -7.64 0.51
C LYS A 329 14.78 -6.41 0.83
N MET A 330 14.50 -6.14 2.10
CA MET A 330 13.70 -4.99 2.57
C MET A 330 14.60 -3.94 3.23
N TYR A 331 14.38 -2.69 2.90
CA TYR A 331 15.02 -1.56 3.57
C TYR A 331 14.43 -1.35 4.97
N ILE A 332 15.20 -0.67 5.84
CA ILE A 332 14.77 -0.34 7.21
C ILE A 332 13.46 0.46 7.27
N THR A 333 13.12 1.14 6.19
CA THR A 333 11.87 1.90 6.02
C THR A 333 10.67 1.05 5.60
N GLY A 334 10.84 -0.26 5.44
CA GLY A 334 9.83 -1.17 4.89
C GLY A 334 9.80 -1.19 3.36
N GLY A 335 10.65 -0.41 2.72
CA GLY A 335 10.71 -0.31 1.26
C GLY A 335 11.30 -1.53 0.58
N CYS A 336 10.91 -1.76 -0.67
CA CYS A 336 11.31 -2.89 -1.49
C CYS A 336 11.72 -2.48 -2.91
N GLY A 337 12.46 -3.37 -3.60
CA GLY A 337 12.86 -3.11 -4.97
C GLY A 337 14.10 -2.23 -5.05
N ALA A 338 15.25 -2.81 -4.80
CA ALA A 338 16.51 -2.09 -4.63
C ALA A 338 17.04 -1.48 -5.93
N LEU A 339 16.80 -2.10 -7.09
CA LEU A 339 17.48 -1.79 -8.33
C LEU A 339 16.53 -1.22 -9.38
N TYR A 340 16.93 -0.12 -10.00
CA TYR A 340 16.21 0.37 -11.18
C TYR A 340 16.35 -0.60 -12.36
N ASN A 341 17.60 -1.01 -12.67
CA ASN A 341 17.90 -2.08 -13.58
C ASN A 341 18.74 -3.13 -12.85
N GLY A 342 18.30 -4.37 -12.89
CA GLY A 342 18.99 -5.51 -12.33
C GLY A 342 19.08 -6.65 -13.33
N VAL A 343 19.66 -7.75 -12.89
CA VAL A 343 19.60 -9.04 -13.59
C VAL A 343 18.86 -10.05 -12.75
N SER A 344 18.31 -11.08 -13.40
CA SER A 344 17.72 -12.22 -12.70
C SER A 344 18.74 -12.77 -11.69
N PRO A 345 18.32 -13.15 -10.47
CA PRO A 345 19.19 -13.76 -9.47
C PRO A 345 19.96 -14.98 -9.99
N ASP A 346 19.39 -15.71 -10.93
CA ASP A 346 19.98 -16.91 -11.53
C ASP A 346 20.90 -16.60 -12.74
N GLY A 347 21.02 -15.32 -13.11
CA GLY A 347 21.82 -14.86 -14.27
C GLY A 347 23.34 -14.84 -14.05
N THR A 348 23.85 -15.54 -13.04
CA THR A 348 25.29 -15.59 -12.73
C THR A 348 26.04 -16.71 -13.43
N ASP A 349 25.33 -17.66 -14.05
CA ASP A 349 25.89 -18.86 -14.65
C ASP A 349 26.18 -18.74 -16.17
N TYR A 350 26.02 -17.55 -16.72
CA TYR A 350 26.16 -17.23 -18.15
C TYR A 350 25.23 -18.02 -19.09
N LYS A 351 24.17 -18.65 -18.55
CA LYS A 351 23.15 -19.27 -19.39
C LYS A 351 22.17 -18.21 -19.88
N PRO A 352 22.06 -17.98 -21.20
CA PRO A 352 21.17 -16.91 -21.72
C PRO A 352 19.71 -17.03 -21.29
N ALA A 353 19.23 -18.26 -21.09
CA ALA A 353 17.86 -18.51 -20.61
C ALA A 353 17.61 -17.99 -19.19
N ASN A 354 18.65 -17.92 -18.36
CA ASN A 354 18.58 -17.46 -16.97
C ASN A 354 19.03 -16.00 -16.81
N TRP A 355 19.75 -15.47 -17.78
CA TRP A 355 20.27 -14.11 -17.72
C TRP A 355 19.27 -13.13 -18.32
N GLN A 356 18.45 -12.56 -17.48
CA GLN A 356 17.41 -11.63 -17.89
C GLN A 356 17.65 -10.24 -17.26
N GLN A 357 17.50 -9.20 -18.06
CA GLN A 357 17.42 -7.85 -17.54
C GLN A 357 16.04 -7.64 -16.91
N ILE A 358 16.03 -7.08 -15.71
CA ILE A 358 14.83 -6.82 -14.94
C ILE A 358 14.77 -5.36 -14.58
N HIS A 359 13.64 -4.70 -14.86
CA HIS A 359 13.41 -3.32 -14.45
C HIS A 359 12.79 -3.28 -13.05
N GLN A 360 13.18 -2.27 -12.26
CA GLN A 360 12.59 -2.00 -10.94
C GLN A 360 12.63 -3.25 -10.03
N ALA A 361 13.81 -3.85 -10.00
CA ALA A 361 14.01 -5.21 -9.51
C ALA A 361 14.20 -5.33 -8.01
N TYR A 362 13.78 -6.48 -7.50
CA TYR A 362 14.27 -7.01 -6.26
C TYR A 362 15.75 -7.31 -6.34
N GLY A 363 16.73 -6.84 -6.09
CA GLY A 363 18.14 -7.27 -6.15
C GLY A 363 18.39 -8.67 -5.60
N ARG A 364 19.63 -9.09 -5.61
CA ARG A 364 20.10 -10.29 -4.92
C ARG A 364 19.97 -10.14 -3.40
N PRO A 365 19.98 -11.22 -2.62
CA PRO A 365 20.03 -11.13 -1.17
C PRO A 365 21.12 -10.13 -0.70
N PHE A 366 20.75 -9.23 0.19
CA PHE A 366 21.59 -8.17 0.79
C PHE A 366 22.08 -7.08 -0.18
N GLN A 367 21.62 -7.05 -1.42
CA GLN A 367 21.90 -5.98 -2.38
C GLN A 367 20.92 -4.82 -2.17
N LEU A 368 21.27 -3.92 -1.26
CA LEU A 368 20.44 -2.79 -0.82
C LEU A 368 21.24 -1.46 -0.92
N PRO A 369 21.47 -0.95 -2.14
CA PRO A 369 22.14 0.33 -2.35
C PRO A 369 21.35 1.47 -1.70
N GLN A 370 22.05 2.51 -1.20
CA GLN A 370 21.44 3.62 -0.49
C GLN A 370 21.13 4.81 -1.43
N SER A 371 22.14 5.27 -2.15
CA SER A 371 22.00 6.43 -3.07
C SER A 371 21.28 6.09 -4.36
N THR A 372 21.46 4.88 -4.87
CA THR A 372 20.84 4.38 -6.10
C THR A 372 19.62 3.51 -5.86
N ALA A 373 19.14 3.48 -4.63
CA ALA A 373 17.93 2.72 -4.27
C ALA A 373 16.77 3.13 -5.17
N HIS A 374 16.22 2.19 -5.93
CA HIS A 374 14.98 2.44 -6.66
C HIS A 374 13.83 2.58 -5.70
N ASN A 375 13.59 1.58 -4.87
CA ASN A 375 12.68 1.65 -3.73
C ASN A 375 11.37 2.39 -4.08
N GLU A 376 10.68 1.89 -5.12
CA GLU A 376 9.49 2.53 -5.67
C GLU A 376 8.34 2.56 -4.67
N THR A 377 7.65 3.69 -4.56
CA THR A 377 6.53 3.86 -3.64
C THR A 377 5.42 2.83 -3.88
N CYS A 378 5.13 2.47 -5.14
CA CYS A 378 4.15 1.39 -5.43
C CYS A 378 4.61 0.02 -4.93
N ALA A 379 5.91 -0.28 -4.96
CA ALA A 379 6.43 -1.53 -4.41
C ALA A 379 6.28 -1.60 -2.89
N ASN A 380 6.48 -0.46 -2.21
CA ASN A 380 6.33 -0.33 -0.77
C ASN A 380 4.86 -0.51 -0.35
N ILE A 381 3.93 0.05 -1.13
CA ILE A 381 2.50 -0.16 -0.95
C ILE A 381 2.13 -1.63 -1.18
N GLY A 382 2.67 -2.25 -2.24
CA GLY A 382 2.46 -3.67 -2.49
C GLY A 382 2.96 -4.57 -1.35
N ASN A 383 4.12 -4.24 -0.75
CA ASN A 383 4.64 -4.93 0.43
C ASN A 383 3.68 -4.78 1.63
N MET A 384 3.18 -3.57 1.87
CA MET A 384 2.15 -3.34 2.91
C MET A 384 0.89 -4.17 2.67
N LEU A 385 0.36 -4.18 1.43
CA LEU A 385 -0.85 -4.94 1.07
C LEU A 385 -0.66 -6.45 1.22
N PHE A 386 0.52 -6.97 0.88
CA PHE A 386 0.88 -8.38 1.11
C PHE A 386 0.87 -8.70 2.61
N ASN A 387 1.54 -7.89 3.42
CA ASN A 387 1.58 -8.09 4.87
C ASN A 387 0.21 -7.95 5.53
N TRP A 388 -0.65 -7.04 5.06
CA TRP A 388 -2.01 -6.92 5.56
C TRP A 388 -2.81 -8.20 5.36
N ARG A 389 -2.71 -8.84 4.20
CA ARG A 389 -3.40 -10.09 3.91
C ARG A 389 -2.83 -11.26 4.70
N MET A 390 -1.51 -11.32 4.85
CA MET A 390 -0.87 -12.32 5.72
C MET A 390 -1.30 -12.16 7.19
N LEU A 391 -1.47 -10.93 7.67
CA LEU A 391 -2.06 -10.66 9.00
C LEU A 391 -3.47 -11.22 9.11
N GLN A 392 -4.32 -10.98 8.12
CA GLN A 392 -5.71 -11.46 8.13
C GLN A 392 -5.79 -13.00 8.03
N ALA A 393 -4.85 -13.63 7.35
CA ALA A 393 -4.76 -15.08 7.24
C ALA A 393 -4.25 -15.77 8.51
N THR A 394 -3.44 -15.07 9.35
CA THR A 394 -2.68 -15.75 10.42
C THR A 394 -2.88 -15.15 11.82
N ALA A 395 -3.30 -13.90 11.92
CA ALA A 395 -3.31 -13.09 13.15
C ALA A 395 -1.92 -12.91 13.82
N ASP A 396 -0.83 -13.08 13.07
CA ASP A 396 0.54 -12.93 13.57
C ASP A 396 0.99 -11.46 13.48
N ALA A 397 1.30 -10.85 14.63
CA ALA A 397 1.58 -9.42 14.78
C ALA A 397 2.78 -8.93 13.94
N LYS A 398 3.73 -9.80 13.60
CA LYS A 398 4.89 -9.47 12.75
C LYS A 398 4.51 -8.87 11.40
N TYR A 399 3.36 -9.25 10.85
CA TYR A 399 2.86 -8.67 9.60
C TYR A 399 2.32 -7.25 9.82
N ALA A 400 1.65 -7.00 10.95
CA ALA A 400 1.20 -5.66 11.31
C ALA A 400 2.37 -4.68 11.54
N ASP A 401 3.51 -5.16 12.03
CA ASP A 401 4.73 -4.35 12.19
C ASP A 401 5.29 -3.89 10.84
N ILE A 402 5.25 -4.73 9.81
CA ILE A 402 5.65 -4.32 8.46
C ILE A 402 4.65 -3.33 7.87
N VAL A 403 3.35 -3.55 8.06
CA VAL A 403 2.30 -2.58 7.64
C VAL A 403 2.58 -1.20 8.26
N GLU A 404 2.82 -1.14 9.57
CA GLU A 404 3.14 0.10 10.28
C GLU A 404 4.43 0.74 9.77
N THR A 405 5.50 -0.04 9.62
CA THR A 405 6.79 0.43 9.12
C THR A 405 6.68 1.03 7.72
N CYS A 406 5.96 0.38 6.81
CA CYS A 406 5.70 0.91 5.47
C CYS A 406 4.91 2.21 5.52
N LEU A 407 3.80 2.24 6.26
CA LEU A 407 2.93 3.42 6.36
C LEU A 407 3.68 4.64 6.87
N TYR A 408 4.37 4.52 8.03
CA TYR A 408 5.03 5.66 8.66
C TYR A 408 6.32 6.11 7.98
N ASN A 409 6.95 5.26 7.17
CA ASN A 409 8.25 5.59 6.57
C ASN A 409 8.18 5.60 5.03
N SER A 410 8.24 4.46 4.36
CA SER A 410 8.41 4.41 2.90
C SER A 410 7.19 4.89 2.09
N ILE A 411 5.96 4.83 2.63
CA ILE A 411 4.76 5.31 1.93
C ILE A 411 4.55 6.80 2.17
N LEU A 412 4.60 7.27 3.41
CA LEU A 412 4.48 8.70 3.73
C LEU A 412 5.58 9.55 3.09
N THR A 413 6.78 9.01 2.92
CA THR A 413 7.86 9.68 2.19
C THR A 413 7.47 9.99 0.74
N GLY A 414 6.60 9.19 0.14
CA GLY A 414 6.12 9.37 -1.24
C GLY A 414 5.30 10.63 -1.49
N ILE A 415 4.87 11.35 -0.45
CA ILE A 415 4.07 12.57 -0.55
C ILE A 415 4.66 13.70 0.31
N SER A 416 4.55 14.94 -0.15
CA SER A 416 4.97 16.12 0.61
C SER A 416 4.04 16.40 1.81
N LEU A 417 4.53 17.17 2.78
CA LEU A 417 3.75 17.50 3.97
C LEU A 417 2.51 18.36 3.64
N ASP A 418 2.59 19.19 2.58
CA ASP A 418 1.45 19.94 2.04
C ASP A 418 0.48 19.07 1.22
N GLY A 419 0.86 17.81 0.89
CA GLY A 419 0.02 16.84 0.19
C GLY A 419 -0.08 17.02 -1.32
N GLU A 420 0.69 17.93 -1.95
CA GLU A 420 0.51 18.24 -3.37
C GLU A 420 1.61 17.71 -4.29
N LYS A 421 2.74 17.23 -3.74
CA LYS A 421 3.91 16.80 -4.51
C LYS A 421 4.31 15.39 -4.10
N TYR A 422 4.91 14.65 -5.03
CA TYR A 422 5.14 13.21 -4.89
C TYR A 422 6.54 12.83 -5.30
N LEU A 423 7.07 11.74 -4.68
CA LEU A 423 8.25 11.00 -5.13
C LEU A 423 7.82 9.69 -5.79
N TYR A 424 8.58 9.31 -6.81
CA TYR A 424 8.49 7.97 -7.39
C TYR A 424 9.33 6.97 -6.61
N THR A 425 10.58 7.33 -6.35
CA THR A 425 11.59 6.51 -5.65
C THR A 425 11.95 7.13 -4.31
N ASN A 426 12.39 6.28 -3.38
CA ASN A 426 12.71 6.67 -2.00
C ASN A 426 14.15 6.24 -1.65
N PRO A 427 15.20 6.94 -2.14
CA PRO A 427 16.57 6.66 -1.76
C PRO A 427 16.80 6.96 -0.27
N LEU A 428 17.73 6.24 0.34
CA LEU A 428 18.08 6.43 1.75
C LEU A 428 19.31 7.33 1.95
N ARG A 429 19.91 7.77 0.86
CA ARG A 429 20.95 8.80 0.81
C ARG A 429 20.75 9.67 -0.42
N LEU A 430 20.79 10.99 -0.25
CA LEU A 430 20.85 11.99 -1.30
C LEU A 430 22.20 12.71 -1.16
N SER A 431 22.91 12.93 -2.27
CA SER A 431 24.14 13.70 -2.29
C SER A 431 24.23 14.49 -3.59
N ASP A 432 24.51 15.79 -3.50
CA ASP A 432 24.74 16.65 -4.65
C ASP A 432 26.09 16.38 -5.33
N ASN A 433 27.01 15.72 -4.61
CA ASN A 433 28.31 15.33 -5.12
C ASN A 433 28.29 14.11 -6.05
N LEU A 434 27.15 13.44 -6.27
CA LEU A 434 27.05 12.34 -7.23
C LEU A 434 27.16 12.87 -8.66
N PRO A 435 28.14 12.41 -9.47
CA PRO A 435 28.42 12.96 -10.80
C PRO A 435 27.45 12.45 -11.89
N TYR A 436 26.29 11.93 -11.54
CA TYR A 436 25.30 11.39 -12.47
C TYR A 436 23.88 11.67 -12.01
N ASN A 437 22.95 11.72 -12.95
CA ASN A 437 21.54 11.88 -12.68
C ASN A 437 20.84 10.52 -12.64
N LEU A 438 20.03 10.31 -11.63
CA LEU A 438 19.06 9.20 -11.59
C LEU A 438 17.87 9.53 -12.50
N ARG A 439 17.19 8.50 -13.00
CA ARG A 439 16.01 8.69 -13.85
C ARG A 439 14.91 9.50 -13.17
N TRP A 440 14.70 9.28 -11.89
CA TRP A 440 13.62 9.91 -11.13
C TRP A 440 14.13 11.11 -10.35
N SER A 441 13.27 12.13 -10.25
CA SER A 441 13.59 13.33 -9.49
C SER A 441 13.86 12.99 -8.01
N ARG A 442 14.89 13.59 -7.44
CA ARG A 442 15.20 13.58 -6.01
C ARG A 442 14.29 14.53 -5.22
N GLU A 443 13.64 15.45 -5.90
CA GLU A 443 12.69 16.42 -5.37
C GLU A 443 11.25 15.98 -5.68
N ARG A 444 10.35 16.15 -4.73
CA ARG A 444 8.92 15.89 -4.95
C ARG A 444 8.34 16.80 -6.01
N LYS A 445 7.59 16.24 -6.95
CA LYS A 445 6.96 16.95 -8.08
C LYS A 445 5.45 16.76 -8.06
N LYS A 446 4.70 17.79 -8.48
CA LYS A 446 3.25 17.72 -8.63
C LYS A 446 2.84 16.74 -9.73
N LEU A 447 3.59 16.69 -10.83
CA LEU A 447 3.42 15.75 -11.94
C LEU A 447 4.74 15.02 -12.21
N ILE A 448 4.66 13.72 -12.33
CA ILE A 448 5.77 12.82 -12.65
C ILE A 448 5.44 12.12 -13.97
N SER A 449 6.43 11.87 -14.84
CA SER A 449 6.21 11.26 -16.16
C SER A 449 5.61 9.85 -16.13
N CYS A 450 5.79 9.11 -15.04
CA CYS A 450 5.07 7.88 -14.73
C CYS A 450 4.23 8.12 -13.46
N PHE A 451 2.92 8.27 -13.61
CA PHE A 451 2.06 8.77 -12.53
C PHE A 451 1.40 7.67 -11.70
N CYS A 452 1.91 6.44 -11.72
CA CYS A 452 1.31 5.32 -10.97
C CYS A 452 1.43 5.49 -9.44
N CYS A 453 2.54 6.07 -8.95
CA CYS A 453 2.80 6.22 -7.51
C CYS A 453 1.94 7.28 -6.81
N PRO A 454 1.73 8.50 -7.36
CA PRO A 454 0.96 9.54 -6.68
C PRO A 454 -0.46 9.09 -6.27
N PRO A 455 -1.34 8.61 -7.18
CA PRO A 455 -2.67 8.18 -6.78
C PRO A 455 -2.66 6.90 -5.93
N ASN A 456 -1.66 6.02 -6.09
CA ASN A 456 -1.52 4.86 -5.24
C ASN A 456 -1.15 5.23 -3.79
N THR A 457 -0.25 6.20 -3.62
CA THR A 457 0.11 6.76 -2.31
C THR A 457 -1.12 7.41 -1.65
N LEU A 458 -1.82 8.25 -2.41
CA LEU A 458 -2.98 8.96 -1.90
C LEU A 458 -4.09 7.99 -1.49
N ARG A 459 -4.40 6.98 -2.32
CA ARG A 459 -5.35 5.92 -2.00
C ARG A 459 -5.00 5.24 -0.67
N THR A 460 -3.80 4.72 -0.55
CA THR A 460 -3.36 3.96 0.62
C THR A 460 -3.40 4.79 1.91
N LEU A 461 -3.04 6.07 1.84
CA LEU A 461 -3.05 6.96 3.00
C LEU A 461 -4.47 7.45 3.35
N CYS A 462 -5.35 7.62 2.36
CA CYS A 462 -6.78 7.89 2.60
C CYS A 462 -7.51 6.71 3.23
N GLU A 463 -6.98 5.51 3.10
CA GLU A 463 -7.50 4.26 3.68
C GLU A 463 -6.84 3.88 5.01
N ALA A 464 -5.90 4.68 5.53
CA ALA A 464 -5.09 4.30 6.69
C ALA A 464 -5.90 3.95 7.95
N GLN A 465 -7.08 4.57 8.15
CA GLN A 465 -7.98 4.25 9.26
C GLN A 465 -8.57 2.83 9.17
N GLU A 466 -8.68 2.26 7.98
CA GLU A 466 -9.23 0.92 7.77
C GLU A 466 -8.28 -0.20 8.25
N TYR A 467 -7.00 0.15 8.46
CA TYR A 467 -5.99 -0.75 9.01
C TYR A 467 -5.87 -0.67 10.54
N ALA A 468 -6.58 0.26 11.20
CA ALA A 468 -6.46 0.45 12.66
C ALA A 468 -7.03 -0.73 13.45
N TYR A 469 -8.10 -1.34 12.97
CA TYR A 469 -8.78 -2.42 13.67
C TYR A 469 -9.14 -3.58 12.75
N THR A 470 -9.11 -4.78 13.33
CA THR A 470 -9.77 -5.97 12.80
C THR A 470 -10.55 -6.67 13.89
N VAL A 471 -11.50 -7.49 13.51
CA VAL A 471 -12.20 -8.38 14.43
C VAL A 471 -11.83 -9.84 14.14
N GLY A 472 -11.75 -10.66 15.17
CA GLY A 472 -11.59 -12.09 15.01
C GLY A 472 -12.80 -12.67 14.27
N LYS A 473 -12.57 -13.62 13.37
CA LYS A 473 -13.67 -14.30 12.66
C LYS A 473 -14.68 -14.88 13.64
N ALA A 474 -15.96 -14.70 13.36
CA ALA A 474 -17.03 -15.15 14.20
C ALA A 474 -16.99 -16.67 14.45
N GLN A 475 -16.96 -17.06 15.72
CA GLN A 475 -16.94 -18.46 16.14
C GLN A 475 -18.28 -18.87 16.71
N ARG A 476 -18.65 -20.15 16.52
CA ARG A 476 -19.87 -20.73 17.08
C ARG A 476 -19.55 -21.96 17.90
N GLU A 477 -20.23 -22.09 19.04
CA GLU A 477 -20.21 -23.29 19.84
C GLU A 477 -21.64 -23.78 20.00
N LYS A 478 -21.93 -25.03 19.65
CA LYS A 478 -23.27 -25.62 19.66
C LYS A 478 -24.35 -24.72 19.02
N GLY A 479 -23.97 -24.10 17.85
CA GLY A 479 -24.85 -23.20 17.09
C GLY A 479 -24.95 -21.76 17.63
N LYS A 480 -24.45 -21.46 18.84
CA LYS A 480 -24.48 -20.13 19.45
C LYS A 480 -23.21 -19.35 19.13
N LEU A 481 -23.36 -18.10 18.68
CA LEU A 481 -22.23 -17.18 18.48
C LEU A 481 -21.51 -16.92 19.81
N LEU A 482 -20.19 -17.10 19.79
CA LEU A 482 -19.33 -16.70 20.92
C LEU A 482 -19.08 -15.20 20.88
N PRO A 483 -18.83 -14.54 22.03
CA PRO A 483 -18.39 -13.15 22.06
C PRO A 483 -17.09 -12.97 21.28
N GLY A 484 -16.98 -11.86 20.51
CA GLY A 484 -15.90 -11.63 19.57
C GLY A 484 -14.61 -11.12 20.19
N SER A 485 -13.57 -11.02 19.37
CA SER A 485 -12.30 -10.40 19.70
C SER A 485 -12.07 -9.15 18.82
N LEU A 486 -11.63 -8.06 19.44
CA LEU A 486 -11.19 -6.84 18.74
C LEU A 486 -9.69 -6.77 18.77
N TYR A 487 -9.06 -6.64 17.62
CA TYR A 487 -7.63 -6.44 17.47
C TYR A 487 -7.35 -4.97 17.15
N VAL A 488 -6.41 -4.38 17.87
CA VAL A 488 -5.90 -3.03 17.65
C VAL A 488 -4.55 -3.17 16.95
N ASN A 489 -4.53 -2.90 15.64
CA ASN A 489 -3.36 -3.13 14.77
C ASN A 489 -2.49 -1.88 14.62
N LEU A 490 -3.13 -0.70 14.48
CA LEU A 490 -2.45 0.58 14.40
C LEU A 490 -2.95 1.52 15.49
N TYR A 491 -2.06 2.36 15.98
CA TYR A 491 -2.33 3.36 17.01
C TYR A 491 -2.43 4.76 16.40
N GLY A 492 -3.37 5.54 16.93
CA GLY A 492 -3.65 6.93 16.56
C GLY A 492 -4.95 7.38 17.21
N ALA A 493 -5.10 8.66 17.49
CA ALA A 493 -6.34 9.17 18.08
C ALA A 493 -7.52 9.00 17.14
N ASN A 494 -8.46 8.12 17.49
CA ASN A 494 -9.58 7.74 16.62
C ASN A 494 -10.80 7.27 17.41
N THR A 495 -11.89 7.05 16.69
CA THR A 495 -13.08 6.37 17.19
C THR A 495 -13.49 5.30 16.19
N LEU A 496 -13.68 4.06 16.67
CA LEU A 496 -14.37 2.98 15.95
C LEU A 496 -15.83 2.91 16.42
N SER A 497 -16.77 2.91 15.48
CA SER A 497 -18.20 2.69 15.76
C SER A 497 -18.72 1.59 14.84
N THR A 498 -19.00 0.41 15.39
CA THR A 498 -19.34 -0.78 14.61
C THR A 498 -20.35 -1.67 15.36
N THR A 499 -20.64 -2.81 14.78
CA THR A 499 -21.38 -3.90 15.46
C THR A 499 -20.49 -5.15 15.56
N MET A 500 -20.61 -5.87 16.65
CA MET A 500 -19.99 -7.17 16.83
C MET A 500 -21.05 -8.19 17.17
N ASN A 501 -21.18 -9.23 16.36
CA ASN A 501 -22.26 -10.21 16.48
C ASN A 501 -23.68 -9.56 16.49
N GLY A 502 -23.88 -8.53 15.66
CA GLY A 502 -25.14 -7.77 15.57
C GLY A 502 -25.42 -6.84 16.75
N LYS A 503 -24.46 -6.61 17.65
CA LYS A 503 -24.60 -5.75 18.82
C LYS A 503 -23.62 -4.56 18.73
N PRO A 504 -24.00 -3.37 19.26
CA PRO A 504 -23.17 -2.19 19.16
C PRO A 504 -21.83 -2.38 19.89
N LEU A 505 -20.76 -1.89 19.26
CA LEU A 505 -19.43 -1.73 19.82
C LEU A 505 -18.91 -0.35 19.42
N LYS A 506 -18.54 0.47 20.40
CA LYS A 506 -17.85 1.73 20.17
C LYS A 506 -16.63 1.80 21.09
N VAL A 507 -15.49 2.12 20.49
CA VAL A 507 -14.24 2.35 21.20
C VAL A 507 -13.57 3.62 20.69
N SER A 508 -12.83 4.29 21.57
CA SER A 508 -12.01 5.45 21.18
C SER A 508 -10.57 5.27 21.67
N GLN A 509 -9.63 5.70 20.84
CA GLN A 509 -8.22 5.83 21.21
C GLN A 509 -7.87 7.30 21.43
N THR A 510 -7.15 7.59 22.50
CA THR A 510 -6.51 8.87 22.78
C THR A 510 -5.01 8.65 22.90
N THR A 511 -4.23 9.33 22.05
CA THR A 511 -2.78 9.15 22.00
C THR A 511 -2.13 10.22 21.10
N ASP A 512 -0.87 10.52 21.35
CA ASP A 512 0.01 11.31 20.47
C ASP A 512 0.97 10.42 19.65
N TYR A 513 0.62 9.15 19.45
CA TYR A 513 1.37 8.23 18.60
C TYR A 513 1.47 8.78 17.17
N PRO A 514 2.64 8.74 16.51
CA PRO A 514 3.87 8.01 16.80
C PRO A 514 4.93 8.78 17.63
N PHE A 515 4.57 9.89 18.26
CA PHE A 515 5.51 10.74 19.01
C PHE A 515 5.54 10.44 20.50
N ASP A 516 4.49 9.80 21.02
CA ASP A 516 4.39 9.29 22.38
C ASP A 516 3.83 7.87 22.37
N GLY A 517 4.30 7.03 23.29
CA GLY A 517 3.92 5.60 23.36
C GLY A 517 2.77 5.30 24.31
N ARG A 518 2.12 6.31 24.88
CA ARG A 518 0.93 6.10 25.72
C ARG A 518 -0.32 6.06 24.89
N ILE A 519 -1.00 4.91 24.92
CA ILE A 519 -2.26 4.66 24.22
C ILE A 519 -3.36 4.44 25.26
N GLN A 520 -4.40 5.25 25.23
CA GLN A 520 -5.58 5.01 26.04
C GLN A 520 -6.75 4.58 25.13
N LEU A 521 -7.28 3.38 25.37
CA LEU A 521 -8.45 2.84 24.71
C LEU A 521 -9.64 2.86 25.66
N ASN A 522 -10.73 3.51 25.28
CA ASN A 522 -11.97 3.56 26.08
C ASN A 522 -13.04 2.70 25.42
N ILE A 523 -13.79 1.94 26.22
CA ILE A 523 -14.99 1.22 25.79
C ILE A 523 -16.18 2.16 25.92
N ASP A 524 -16.55 2.87 24.86
CA ASP A 524 -17.60 3.89 24.88
C ASP A 524 -19.01 3.27 24.82
N ALA A 525 -19.15 2.13 24.13
CA ALA A 525 -20.36 1.31 24.14
C ALA A 525 -20.02 -0.16 23.83
N VAL A 526 -20.71 -1.08 24.49
CA VAL A 526 -20.60 -2.52 24.19
C VAL A 526 -21.92 -3.22 24.50
N GLY A 527 -22.44 -3.97 23.53
CA GLY A 527 -23.63 -4.80 23.70
C GLY A 527 -23.33 -6.01 24.61
N LYS A 528 -24.34 -6.49 25.33
CA LYS A 528 -24.17 -7.64 26.23
C LYS A 528 -23.60 -8.86 25.48
N ASN A 529 -22.45 -9.38 25.93
CA ASN A 529 -21.74 -10.51 25.32
C ASN A 529 -21.36 -10.27 23.85
N ALA A 530 -21.13 -9.02 23.41
CA ALA A 530 -20.62 -8.72 22.09
C ALA A 530 -19.11 -8.97 22.01
N LEU A 531 -18.37 -8.43 22.96
CA LEU A 531 -16.91 -8.44 23.04
C LEU A 531 -16.43 -9.29 24.21
N ALA A 532 -15.52 -10.23 23.98
CA ALA A 532 -14.85 -11.03 25.00
C ALA A 532 -13.39 -10.57 25.20
N THR A 533 -12.68 -10.32 24.11
CA THR A 533 -11.23 -10.11 24.13
C THR A 533 -10.88 -8.82 23.40
N VAL A 534 -10.04 -8.00 24.00
CA VAL A 534 -9.32 -6.92 23.33
C VAL A 534 -7.86 -7.35 23.17
N CYS A 535 -7.38 -7.34 21.94
CA CYS A 535 -6.03 -7.73 21.58
C CYS A 535 -5.25 -6.47 21.19
N LEU A 536 -4.24 -6.10 21.97
CA LEU A 536 -3.38 -4.93 21.74
C LEU A 536 -2.08 -5.36 21.12
N ARG A 537 -1.68 -4.81 20.01
CA ARG A 537 -0.38 -5.13 19.39
C ARG A 537 0.77 -4.54 20.20
N VAL A 538 1.78 -5.36 20.48
CA VAL A 538 3.08 -4.92 20.96
C VAL A 538 4.04 -4.93 19.77
N PRO A 539 4.47 -3.74 19.29
CA PRO A 539 5.38 -3.65 18.15
C PRO A 539 6.75 -4.29 18.44
N GLU A 540 7.45 -4.66 17.37
CA GLU A 540 8.83 -5.21 17.45
C GLU A 540 9.79 -4.33 18.26
N TRP A 541 9.61 -3.02 18.20
CA TRP A 541 10.50 -2.05 18.84
C TRP A 541 10.28 -1.88 20.34
N CYS A 542 9.26 -2.51 20.94
CA CYS A 542 8.90 -2.31 22.34
C CYS A 542 9.10 -3.58 23.19
N ASP A 543 10.10 -3.60 24.04
CA ASP A 543 10.43 -4.73 24.93
C ASP A 543 9.75 -4.66 26.30
N ASP A 544 9.37 -3.46 26.76
CA ASP A 544 8.96 -3.18 28.14
C ASP A 544 7.60 -2.46 28.21
N ALA A 545 6.63 -2.90 27.39
CA ALA A 545 5.27 -2.37 27.45
C ALA A 545 4.57 -2.72 28.78
N VAL A 546 3.71 -1.81 29.24
CA VAL A 546 2.88 -2.03 30.43
C VAL A 546 1.44 -1.80 30.07
N VAL A 547 0.55 -2.70 30.47
CA VAL A 547 -0.90 -2.54 30.27
C VAL A 547 -1.65 -2.49 31.58
N THR A 548 -2.58 -1.54 31.68
CA THR A 548 -3.51 -1.42 32.81
C THR A 548 -4.96 -1.46 32.29
N VAL A 549 -5.86 -1.95 33.13
CA VAL A 549 -7.31 -1.87 32.89
C VAL A 549 -7.95 -1.22 34.13
N ASN A 550 -8.64 -0.11 33.92
CA ASN A 550 -9.25 0.69 34.99
C ASN A 550 -8.23 1.04 36.11
N GLY A 551 -6.99 1.37 35.71
CA GLY A 551 -5.89 1.69 36.62
C GLY A 551 -5.19 0.49 37.26
N VAL A 552 -5.65 -0.73 37.04
CA VAL A 552 -5.04 -1.95 37.59
C VAL A 552 -4.12 -2.58 36.56
N LYS A 553 -2.84 -2.75 36.91
CA LYS A 553 -1.84 -3.42 36.06
C LYS A 553 -2.28 -4.87 35.80
N GLN A 554 -2.19 -5.28 34.56
CA GLN A 554 -2.52 -6.65 34.15
C GLN A 554 -1.28 -7.52 34.17
N ASP A 555 -1.42 -8.71 34.74
CA ASP A 555 -0.38 -9.76 34.70
C ASP A 555 -0.56 -10.57 33.41
N VAL A 556 0.01 -10.07 32.33
CA VAL A 556 -0.07 -10.66 30.98
C VAL A 556 1.32 -10.73 30.39
N ASN A 557 1.55 -11.74 29.55
CA ASN A 557 2.80 -11.82 28.81
C ASN A 557 2.88 -10.67 27.80
N VAL A 558 3.94 -9.88 27.94
CA VAL A 558 4.27 -8.77 27.03
C VAL A 558 5.54 -9.16 26.29
N SER A 559 5.41 -9.40 25.00
CA SER A 559 6.55 -9.71 24.13
C SER A 559 6.44 -8.92 22.82
N PRO A 560 7.56 -8.43 22.27
CA PRO A 560 7.57 -7.82 20.94
C PRO A 560 6.97 -8.74 19.88
N ASN A 561 6.42 -8.17 18.82
CA ASN A 561 5.78 -8.91 17.73
C ASN A 561 4.59 -9.80 18.15
N THR A 562 3.85 -9.42 19.20
CA THR A 562 2.70 -10.19 19.70
C THR A 562 1.47 -9.33 19.91
N TYR A 563 0.34 -10.00 20.16
CA TYR A 563 -0.87 -9.36 20.69
C TYR A 563 -1.06 -9.72 22.16
N ILE A 564 -1.13 -8.70 23.03
CA ILE A 564 -1.60 -8.87 24.39
C ILE A 564 -3.12 -9.09 24.34
N SER A 565 -3.60 -10.25 24.81
CA SER A 565 -5.02 -10.59 24.83
C SER A 565 -5.59 -10.37 26.22
N ILE A 566 -6.51 -9.40 26.35
CA ILE A 566 -7.21 -9.11 27.60
C ILE A 566 -8.62 -9.63 27.51
N LYS A 567 -8.90 -10.72 28.24
CA LYS A 567 -10.21 -11.37 28.24
C LYS A 567 -10.97 -11.02 29.50
N ARG A 568 -12.16 -10.41 29.34
CA ARG A 568 -13.06 -10.06 30.42
C ARG A 568 -14.48 -9.75 29.94
N GLN A 569 -15.41 -9.56 30.87
CA GLN A 569 -16.71 -9.00 30.56
C GLN A 569 -16.61 -7.48 30.50
N TRP A 570 -16.56 -6.97 29.27
CA TRP A 570 -16.39 -5.54 29.01
C TRP A 570 -17.66 -4.76 29.30
N LYS A 571 -17.50 -3.53 29.81
CA LYS A 571 -18.59 -2.60 30.13
C LYS A 571 -18.27 -1.22 29.55
N LYS A 572 -19.30 -0.44 29.27
CA LYS A 572 -19.14 0.98 28.96
C LYS A 572 -18.39 1.67 30.11
N GLY A 573 -17.40 2.47 29.75
CA GLY A 573 -16.54 3.19 30.69
C GLY A 573 -15.28 2.41 31.14
N ASP A 574 -15.10 1.15 30.71
CA ASP A 574 -13.80 0.48 30.90
C ASP A 574 -12.71 1.20 30.09
N VAL A 575 -11.55 1.38 30.73
CA VAL A 575 -10.39 2.07 30.16
C VAL A 575 -9.20 1.13 30.18
N ILE A 576 -8.56 0.97 29.01
CA ILE A 576 -7.30 0.26 28.86
C ILE A 576 -6.21 1.30 28.57
N VAL A 577 -5.11 1.23 29.28
CA VAL A 577 -3.90 2.04 28.97
C VAL A 577 -2.76 1.10 28.67
N LEU A 578 -2.18 1.27 27.49
CA LEU A 578 -0.95 0.63 27.05
C LEU A 578 0.15 1.70 27.03
N GLU A 579 1.23 1.46 27.76
CA GLU A 579 2.41 2.31 27.79
C GLU A 579 3.57 1.58 27.13
N MET A 580 4.15 2.20 26.10
CA MET A 580 5.25 1.69 25.29
C MET A 580 6.39 2.71 25.30
N PRO A 581 7.42 2.54 26.13
CA PRO A 581 8.54 3.48 26.20
C PRO A 581 9.25 3.65 24.86
N MET A 582 9.21 4.86 24.31
CA MET A 582 9.83 5.20 23.01
C MET A 582 11.24 5.76 23.20
N LYS A 583 12.22 4.88 23.35
CA LYS A 583 13.64 5.26 23.41
C LYS A 583 14.25 5.33 22.01
N PRO A 584 15.09 6.32 21.68
CA PRO A 584 15.90 6.27 20.47
C PRO A 584 16.82 5.04 20.49
N ARG A 585 16.91 4.32 19.37
CA ARG A 585 17.69 3.09 19.22
C ARG A 585 18.63 3.22 18.02
N LEU A 586 19.85 2.75 18.16
CA LEU A 586 20.79 2.57 17.06
C LEU A 586 20.58 1.19 16.46
N ILE A 587 20.34 1.14 15.16
CA ILE A 587 20.06 -0.09 14.41
C ILE A 587 21.19 -0.33 13.43
N ALA A 588 21.85 -1.47 13.52
CA ALA A 588 22.83 -1.94 12.55
C ALA A 588 22.16 -2.80 11.48
N SER A 589 22.68 -2.77 10.27
CA SER A 589 22.29 -3.70 9.22
C SER A 589 23.08 -5.01 9.27
N ASN A 590 22.58 -6.05 8.58
CA ASN A 590 23.36 -7.26 8.36
C ASN A 590 24.69 -6.89 7.66
N PRO A 591 25.86 -7.41 8.14
CA PRO A 591 27.17 -7.08 7.56
C PRO A 591 27.34 -7.40 6.08
N LEU A 592 26.45 -8.21 5.50
CA LEU A 592 26.44 -8.50 4.06
C LEU A 592 25.84 -7.36 3.22
N VAL A 593 25.18 -6.38 3.84
CA VAL A 593 24.73 -5.15 3.17
C VAL A 593 25.92 -4.19 3.10
N GLU A 594 26.57 -4.14 1.94
CA GLU A 594 27.86 -3.48 1.79
C GLU A 594 27.84 -1.98 2.10
N GLU A 595 26.83 -1.24 1.58
CA GLU A 595 26.76 0.23 1.72
C GLU A 595 26.40 0.71 3.13
N SER A 596 25.85 -0.15 3.99
CA SER A 596 25.54 0.20 5.39
C SER A 596 26.40 -0.54 6.41
N ARG A 597 27.45 -1.23 5.96
CA ARG A 597 28.42 -1.87 6.86
C ARG A 597 29.11 -0.82 7.75
N ASN A 598 29.15 -1.08 9.05
CA ASN A 598 29.69 -0.15 10.06
C ASN A 598 28.95 1.20 10.14
N HIS A 599 27.71 1.24 9.66
CA HIS A 599 26.80 2.37 9.83
C HIS A 599 25.66 1.99 10.77
N VAL A 600 25.02 2.99 11.31
CA VAL A 600 23.80 2.86 12.11
C VAL A 600 22.71 3.76 11.55
N ALA A 601 21.49 3.28 11.60
CA ALA A 601 20.29 4.10 11.45
C ALA A 601 19.69 4.35 12.83
N VAL A 602 18.97 5.46 12.98
CA VAL A 602 18.29 5.81 14.22
C VAL A 602 16.79 5.57 14.07
N LYS A 603 16.21 4.79 15.02
CA LYS A 603 14.75 4.60 15.12
C LYS A 603 14.26 5.07 16.49
N ARG A 604 13.02 5.61 16.51
CA ARG A 604 12.29 5.88 17.76
C ARG A 604 10.82 5.51 17.54
N GLY A 605 10.34 4.55 18.32
CA GLY A 605 9.05 3.94 18.02
C GLY A 605 9.02 3.38 16.60
N PRO A 606 7.95 3.60 15.81
CA PRO A 606 7.84 3.13 14.42
C PRO A 606 8.65 3.97 13.41
N LEU A 607 9.17 5.14 13.82
CA LEU A 607 9.80 6.10 12.92
C LEU A 607 11.28 5.80 12.70
N VAL A 608 11.69 5.82 11.44
CA VAL A 608 13.09 5.92 11.00
C VAL A 608 13.45 7.40 10.90
N TYR A 609 14.64 7.76 11.32
CA TYR A 609 15.14 9.12 11.28
C TYR A 609 16.26 9.29 10.24
N CYS A 610 16.42 10.50 9.74
CA CYS A 610 17.49 10.87 8.82
C CYS A 610 18.11 12.20 9.23
N LEU A 611 19.34 12.44 8.78
CA LEU A 611 20.03 13.71 8.88
C LEU A 611 19.89 14.44 7.55
N GLU A 612 19.54 15.72 7.57
CA GLU A 612 19.63 16.64 6.42
C GLU A 612 20.81 17.59 6.60
N ALA A 613 21.41 18.04 5.52
CA ALA A 613 22.60 18.90 5.56
C ALA A 613 22.37 20.21 6.36
N SER A 614 21.17 20.76 6.34
CA SER A 614 20.81 21.97 7.11
C SER A 614 20.75 21.75 8.62
N ASP A 615 20.80 20.51 9.09
CA ASP A 615 20.69 20.15 10.51
C ASP A 615 22.04 19.80 11.16
N VAL A 616 23.15 20.13 10.50
CA VAL A 616 24.51 19.94 11.01
C VAL A 616 25.46 21.00 10.46
N ASP A 617 26.38 21.51 11.31
CA ASP A 617 27.44 22.43 10.89
C ASP A 617 28.72 21.65 10.54
N ALA A 618 28.58 20.76 9.56
CA ALA A 618 29.66 19.97 8.96
C ALA A 618 29.16 19.34 7.65
N ASP A 619 30.09 18.84 6.83
CA ASP A 619 29.74 17.97 5.73
C ASP A 619 29.06 16.70 6.30
N ILE A 620 27.86 16.41 5.78
CA ILE A 620 27.02 15.31 6.26
C ILE A 620 27.73 13.95 6.12
N ASP A 621 28.56 13.77 5.11
CA ASP A 621 29.30 12.54 4.85
C ASP A 621 30.44 12.30 5.86
N ASN A 622 30.85 13.34 6.59
CA ASN A 622 31.88 13.28 7.62
C ASN A 622 31.33 13.07 9.04
N VAL A 623 30.01 13.03 9.20
CA VAL A 623 29.35 12.84 10.51
C VAL A 623 29.49 11.40 10.98
N VAL A 624 29.92 11.20 12.23
CA VAL A 624 30.12 9.88 12.84
C VAL A 624 29.35 9.81 14.16
N ILE A 625 28.58 8.75 14.35
CA ILE A 625 27.80 8.48 15.56
C ILE A 625 28.71 7.73 16.57
N PRO A 626 29.04 8.33 17.74
CA PRO A 626 29.81 7.65 18.79
C PRO A 626 28.91 6.67 19.57
N SER A 627 29.53 5.66 20.20
CA SER A 627 28.81 4.62 20.94
C SER A 627 28.02 5.11 22.15
N ASP A 628 28.44 6.22 22.75
CA ASP A 628 27.83 6.84 23.91
C ASP A 628 26.85 7.99 23.59
N ILE A 629 26.48 8.15 22.32
CA ILE A 629 25.55 9.22 21.88
C ILE A 629 24.25 9.19 22.69
N LYS A 630 23.81 10.36 23.09
CA LYS A 630 22.54 10.55 23.80
C LYS A 630 21.64 11.47 23.01
N PHE A 631 20.48 10.99 22.64
CA PHE A 631 19.47 11.76 21.92
C PHE A 631 18.47 12.38 22.89
N SER A 632 18.13 13.64 22.63
CA SER A 632 17.02 14.35 23.26
C SER A 632 15.88 14.50 22.25
N ALA A 633 14.69 14.04 22.59
CA ALA A 633 13.50 14.22 21.76
C ALA A 633 12.97 15.65 21.94
N VAL A 634 12.84 16.39 20.84
CA VAL A 634 12.41 17.80 20.86
C VAL A 634 11.25 18.00 19.86
N PRO A 635 10.20 18.75 20.22
CA PRO A 635 9.14 19.07 19.28
C PRO A 635 9.67 20.11 18.27
N ILE A 636 9.37 19.87 17.00
CA ILE A 636 9.66 20.79 15.89
C ILE A 636 8.45 20.92 14.96
N GLU A 637 8.52 21.88 14.05
CA GLU A 637 7.57 22.04 12.97
C GLU A 637 8.32 22.18 11.64
N ILE A 638 7.86 21.44 10.62
CA ILE A 638 8.34 21.54 9.23
C ILE A 638 7.13 21.68 8.32
N ALA A 639 7.11 22.72 7.51
CA ALA A 639 6.02 23.01 6.56
C ALA A 639 4.61 22.95 7.21
N GLY A 640 4.45 23.47 8.43
CA GLY A 640 3.20 23.47 9.17
C GLY A 640 2.85 22.17 9.89
N SER A 641 3.66 21.09 9.73
CA SER A 641 3.42 19.81 10.38
C SER A 641 4.28 19.64 11.63
N LYS A 642 3.63 19.31 12.75
CA LYS A 642 4.31 19.04 14.03
C LYS A 642 4.91 17.64 14.06
N MET A 643 6.12 17.53 14.59
CA MET A 643 6.81 16.25 14.74
C MET A 643 7.85 16.28 15.86
N THR A 644 8.40 15.14 16.20
CA THR A 644 9.50 15.01 17.17
C THR A 644 10.80 14.78 16.42
N ALA A 645 11.76 15.68 16.58
CA ALA A 645 13.15 15.50 16.16
C ALA A 645 14.00 14.90 17.28
N LEU A 646 15.19 14.43 16.93
CA LEU A 646 16.18 13.90 17.86
C LEU A 646 17.44 14.75 17.76
N GLU A 647 17.77 15.47 18.83
CA GLU A 647 19.00 16.27 18.92
C GLU A 647 20.07 15.53 19.71
N ALA A 648 21.32 15.62 19.23
CA ALA A 648 22.47 15.01 19.88
C ALA A 648 23.76 15.76 19.54
N THR A 649 24.83 15.41 20.25
CA THR A 649 26.20 15.78 19.88
C THR A 649 26.87 14.56 19.25
N ALA A 650 27.23 14.66 17.98
CA ALA A 650 27.98 13.67 17.22
C ALA A 650 29.44 14.14 17.01
N LEU A 651 30.21 13.35 16.30
CA LEU A 651 31.55 13.70 15.83
C LEU A 651 31.49 14.02 14.34
N ALA A 652 32.35 14.92 13.87
CA ALA A 652 32.61 15.11 12.45
C ALA A 652 34.11 15.01 12.19
N LEU A 653 34.50 14.23 11.19
CA LEU A 653 35.87 14.14 10.74
C LEU A 653 36.25 15.45 10.06
N ASP A 654 37.42 16.00 10.40
CA ASP A 654 38.00 17.17 9.75
C ASP A 654 38.77 16.70 8.52
N GLU A 655 38.03 16.47 7.44
CA GLU A 655 38.56 15.93 6.20
C GLU A 655 38.74 17.04 5.17
N PRO A 656 39.91 17.12 4.47
CA PRO A 656 40.07 18.01 3.36
C PRO A 656 39.18 17.59 2.17
N SER A 657 39.00 18.48 1.19
CA SER A 657 38.22 18.17 0.00
C SER A 657 38.74 16.88 -0.70
N TRP A 658 37.79 16.08 -1.22
CA TRP A 658 38.08 14.88 -2.01
C TRP A 658 38.32 15.18 -3.49
N GLU A 659 38.41 16.47 -3.88
CA GLU A 659 38.60 16.88 -5.25
C GLU A 659 39.89 16.26 -5.84
N ASN A 660 39.78 15.60 -6.98
CA ASN A 660 40.87 14.91 -7.67
C ASN A 660 41.58 13.79 -6.86
N THR A 661 40.96 13.28 -5.80
CA THR A 661 41.53 12.25 -4.92
C THR A 661 40.55 11.11 -4.71
N LEU A 662 40.93 9.86 -5.01
CA LEU A 662 40.12 8.68 -4.80
C LEU A 662 40.48 7.97 -3.48
N TYR A 663 41.75 7.98 -3.08
CA TYR A 663 42.23 7.35 -1.84
C TYR A 663 43.22 8.29 -1.13
N ARG A 664 43.17 8.30 0.21
CA ARG A 664 44.12 9.04 1.04
C ARG A 664 44.21 8.41 2.42
N GLU A 665 45.21 8.81 3.20
CA GLU A 665 45.29 8.45 4.63
C GLU A 665 44.12 9.05 5.41
N VAL A 666 43.60 8.29 6.35
CA VAL A 666 42.48 8.70 7.22
C VAL A 666 42.90 9.86 8.10
N SER A 667 42.12 10.93 8.15
CA SER A 667 42.32 12.01 9.11
C SER A 667 42.10 11.53 10.53
N LYS A 668 42.98 11.98 11.44
CA LYS A 668 42.84 11.74 12.89
C LYS A 668 42.13 12.89 13.59
N LYS A 669 41.85 13.99 12.88
CA LYS A 669 41.20 15.15 13.48
C LYS A 669 39.68 14.98 13.41
N GLN A 670 39.06 15.22 14.54
CA GLN A 670 37.60 15.22 14.66
C GLN A 670 37.14 16.36 15.58
N LYS A 671 35.95 16.86 15.36
CA LYS A 671 35.29 17.89 16.15
C LYS A 671 33.92 17.40 16.62
N LYS A 672 33.46 17.91 17.76
CA LYS A 672 32.08 17.70 18.23
C LYS A 672 31.16 18.63 17.44
N VAL A 673 30.07 18.06 16.91
CA VAL A 673 29.06 18.78 16.17
C VAL A 673 27.67 18.48 16.71
N LYS A 674 26.81 19.49 16.73
CA LYS A 674 25.39 19.26 17.03
C LYS A 674 24.72 18.73 15.78
N ILE A 675 23.87 17.73 15.96
CA ILE A 675 23.02 17.17 14.90
C ILE A 675 21.57 17.19 15.34
N ARG A 676 20.67 17.34 14.36
CA ARG A 676 19.23 17.16 14.53
C ARG A 676 18.74 16.17 13.49
N LEU A 677 18.23 15.03 13.93
CA LEU A 677 17.62 14.03 13.08
C LEU A 677 16.12 14.28 13.02
N ILE A 678 15.55 14.23 11.83
CA ILE A 678 14.11 14.35 11.60
C ILE A 678 13.50 13.02 11.14
N PRO A 679 12.19 12.77 11.33
CA PRO A 679 11.55 11.59 10.76
C PRO A 679 11.76 11.54 9.23
N HIS A 680 12.14 10.37 8.72
CA HIS A 680 12.49 10.18 7.31
C HIS A 680 11.37 10.60 6.34
N TYR A 681 10.10 10.43 6.70
CA TYR A 681 9.00 10.88 5.84
C TYR A 681 8.99 12.40 5.60
N ALA A 682 9.65 13.18 6.46
CA ALA A 682 9.64 14.65 6.40
C ALA A 682 10.79 15.24 5.57
N TYR A 683 11.80 14.45 5.16
CA TYR A 683 12.93 14.99 4.40
C TYR A 683 12.49 15.67 3.09
N GLY A 684 13.29 16.63 2.63
CA GLY A 684 13.07 17.35 1.36
C GLY A 684 11.86 18.28 1.35
N ASN A 685 11.20 18.55 2.50
CA ASN A 685 10.14 19.56 2.61
C ASN A 685 10.66 20.97 2.92
N ARG A 686 11.96 21.09 3.17
CA ARG A 686 12.68 22.38 3.37
C ARG A 686 13.54 22.77 2.18
N GLY A 687 13.27 22.19 1.01
CA GLY A 687 14.08 22.29 -0.20
C GLY A 687 14.97 21.06 -0.42
N MET A 688 15.54 20.95 -1.62
CA MET A 688 16.45 19.87 -1.95
C MET A 688 17.79 20.10 -1.26
N GLN A 689 18.30 19.08 -0.59
CA GLN A 689 19.60 19.08 0.11
C GLN A 689 20.09 17.66 0.31
N ASP A 690 21.31 17.49 0.71
CA ASP A 690 21.86 16.20 1.05
C ASP A 690 21.16 15.61 2.26
N MET A 691 20.94 14.30 2.24
CA MET A 691 20.23 13.57 3.28
C MET A 691 20.80 12.16 3.42
N THR A 692 20.88 11.66 4.64
CA THR A 692 21.25 10.27 4.89
C THR A 692 20.47 9.65 6.05
N VAL A 693 20.07 8.38 5.88
CA VAL A 693 19.49 7.54 6.94
C VAL A 693 20.58 6.80 7.70
N TRP A 694 21.63 6.36 7.00
CA TRP A 694 22.70 5.58 7.56
C TRP A 694 23.93 6.45 7.81
N LEU A 695 24.38 6.49 9.04
CA LEU A 695 25.52 7.29 9.50
C LEU A 695 26.67 6.37 9.96
N PRO A 696 27.92 6.67 9.63
CA PRO A 696 29.09 5.96 10.15
C PRO A 696 29.01 5.83 11.68
N TYR A 697 29.43 4.68 12.20
CA TYR A 697 29.41 4.38 13.63
C TYR A 697 30.82 4.19 14.18
N SER A 698 31.11 4.84 15.31
CA SER A 698 32.33 4.61 16.08
C SER A 698 32.00 3.81 17.34
N PRO A 699 32.64 2.64 17.57
CA PRO A 699 32.47 1.91 18.79
C PRO A 699 33.13 2.59 20.02
N CYS A 700 33.88 3.67 19.76
CA CYS A 700 34.50 4.48 20.82
C CYS A 700 33.60 5.62 21.25
N PRO A 701 33.63 5.98 22.57
CA PRO A 701 32.92 7.17 23.05
C PRO A 701 33.47 8.46 22.44
N ALA A 702 32.67 9.53 22.50
CA ALA A 702 33.04 10.88 22.09
C ALA A 702 33.86 11.59 23.19
N ASN A 703 35.03 11.10 23.54
CA ASN A 703 35.88 11.69 24.60
C ASN A 703 36.29 13.13 24.33
#